data_3d5ecb99ac2923f6ab5da9b3589ce574
#
_entry.id   3d5ecb99ac2923f6ab5da9b3589ce574
#
_cell.length_a   1.000
_cell.length_b   1.000
_cell.length_c   1.000
_cell.angle_alpha   90.00
_cell.angle_beta   90.00
_cell.angle_gamma   90.00
#
_symmetry.space_group_name_H-M   'P 1'
#
loop_
_entity.id
_entity.type
_entity.pdbx_description
1 polymer ?
#
loop_
_entity_poly.entity_id
_entity_poly.type
_entity_poly.pdbx_seq_one_letter_code
_entity_poly.pdbx_strand_id
1 'polypeptide(L)'
;MLASCTGTILRSTTVQLRERSKFNKRINPSARLKTTKTIPAVPESADVVIIGGGSAGCNALYHLTKYGTKAVLLERAKLTSGTTWHTAGLLWHLRPNDVEVELLRASRNTLSDVEKETGMDPGWTKTGGLYLARSELRLEEYSRLVTFGKGYNIEARLLTRRQTVDLFPLLDDNAIIGAMYAPEDGVIDPSMMTAALTKYATTHGSTVIEECPVTRVLIEKNSFESAKVCGVETPYGVIRTDCILNASGVWSRRIAKMAGVDIPLIPMKHAYVVSESIKEAQGLPNIRDHDGSVYIRPQGSSLCLGGYEPNPIILESVPRDFTFDLYDLDWNVFSFNMKALLQLIPKLSTVGIKTTVCGPESFTPDHKPIMGEDPNCIGLFYSCGYNSAGMMFGGGCGEQIAQWIIHGRPEKYMFNYDIRRFSFEQAKDMIWANERSHESYMKNYDIIFPHDQPLAGRNNKKGALHNELIKSGAVMENSHGWERPGWFLLKGTADILQYDYYGNYGTSKTENYNYATIIEKERTFDFPEHHEIIKQEALACRNQAVLFDMSSLSKFYLCGPQVQQAAEYLLISTVPDKINKALYSCMLNKHGGIEATCTIISIAHGSGGVLDPVFKGKAMYIVSDGATRYHIWVHIRKIIKEKNFQVTLHDVTDQICVLSIQGPNSRKILENVANIHMSNETLPFMYSCLINLNGTLVRVIRVSFVGELGFELHVPINRCKDIYQLLTDSGKKYGMRLSGYRALHSLSSEKARGKSCLQGIPRRFARTKIRHKTVSIMGL
;
A
#
# COMPACT_ATOMS: atom_id res chain seq x y z
N MET A 1 37.38 -12.93 -21.54
CA MET A 1 37.16 -13.79 -20.36
C MET A 1 35.69 -14.09 -20.05
N LEU A 2 34.72 -13.35 -20.59
CA LEU A 2 33.29 -13.60 -20.36
C LEU A 2 32.67 -14.74 -21.21
N ALA A 3 33.35 -15.18 -22.24
CA ALA A 3 32.85 -16.23 -23.13
C ALA A 3 33.18 -17.66 -22.68
N SER A 4 34.05 -17.89 -21.67
CA SER A 4 34.46 -19.22 -21.23
C SER A 4 33.64 -19.77 -20.06
N CYS A 5 32.93 -18.94 -19.30
CA CYS A 5 32.14 -19.41 -18.15
C CYS A 5 30.75 -19.96 -18.54
N THR A 6 30.18 -19.51 -19.66
CA THR A 6 28.89 -20.03 -20.15
C THR A 6 28.98 -21.41 -20.80
N GLY A 7 30.15 -21.79 -21.33
CA GLY A 7 30.34 -23.05 -22.00
C GLY A 7 30.44 -24.29 -21.09
N THR A 8 30.85 -24.12 -19.85
CA THR A 8 31.10 -25.22 -18.91
C THR A 8 29.83 -25.63 -18.13
N ILE A 9 28.94 -24.67 -17.87
CA ILE A 9 27.67 -24.93 -17.16
C ILE A 9 26.66 -25.71 -18.05
N LEU A 10 26.68 -25.49 -19.35
CA LEU A 10 25.78 -26.14 -20.31
C LEU A 10 26.15 -27.60 -20.64
N ARG A 11 27.41 -28.04 -20.39
CA ARG A 11 27.83 -29.42 -20.71
C ARG A 11 27.51 -30.43 -19.62
N SER A 12 27.36 -30.08 -18.36
CA SER A 12 27.05 -31.02 -17.28
C SER A 12 25.55 -31.38 -17.19
N THR A 13 24.66 -30.51 -17.65
CA THR A 13 23.20 -30.71 -17.57
C THR A 13 22.63 -31.64 -18.63
N THR A 14 23.31 -31.79 -19.76
CA THR A 14 22.82 -32.64 -20.88
C THR A 14 23.04 -34.14 -20.68
N VAL A 15 23.94 -34.55 -19.80
CA VAL A 15 24.23 -35.97 -19.54
C VAL A 15 23.27 -36.57 -18.49
N GLN A 16 22.79 -35.83 -17.53
CA GLN A 16 21.86 -36.34 -16.51
C GLN A 16 20.40 -36.48 -16.97
N LEU A 17 19.98 -35.76 -18.00
CA LEU A 17 18.61 -35.84 -18.53
C LEU A 17 18.35 -37.08 -19.37
N ARG A 18 19.38 -37.80 -19.84
CA ARG A 18 19.22 -39.06 -20.61
C ARG A 18 19.01 -40.30 -19.77
N GLU A 19 19.35 -40.30 -18.49
CA GLU A 19 19.18 -41.51 -17.64
C GLU A 19 17.85 -41.56 -16.89
N ARG A 20 17.13 -40.45 -16.72
CA ARG A 20 15.81 -40.47 -16.07
C ARG A 20 14.66 -40.96 -16.93
N SER A 21 14.84 -41.08 -18.25
CA SER A 21 13.79 -41.61 -19.15
C SER A 21 13.67 -43.14 -19.16
N LYS A 22 14.56 -43.88 -18.50
CA LYS A 22 14.54 -45.37 -18.48
C LYS A 22 13.96 -46.01 -17.21
N PHE A 23 13.55 -45.22 -16.21
CA PHE A 23 13.02 -45.78 -14.95
C PHE A 23 11.49 -45.86 -14.87
N ASN A 24 10.75 -45.42 -15.90
CA ASN A 24 9.29 -45.38 -15.91
C ASN A 24 8.63 -46.50 -16.77
N LYS A 25 9.19 -47.72 -16.77
CA LYS A 25 8.48 -48.89 -17.32
C LYS A 25 8.66 -50.10 -16.41
N ARG A 26 7.74 -50.27 -15.47
CA ARG A 26 7.17 -51.51 -14.95
C ARG A 26 6.58 -51.27 -13.55
N ILE A 27 5.43 -50.62 -13.49
CA ILE A 27 4.50 -50.79 -12.37
C ILE A 27 3.23 -51.39 -12.98
N ASN A 28 2.91 -52.57 -12.50
CA ASN A 28 1.79 -53.40 -12.93
C ASN A 28 0.45 -52.69 -12.64
N PRO A 29 -0.51 -52.56 -13.59
CA PRO A 29 -1.74 -51.76 -13.37
C PRO A 29 -2.83 -52.44 -12.55
N SER A 30 -2.55 -53.47 -11.78
CA SER A 30 -3.61 -54.26 -11.12
C SER A 30 -3.67 -54.17 -9.58
N ALA A 31 -3.09 -53.17 -8.97
CA ALA A 31 -3.30 -52.89 -7.53
C ALA A 31 -3.75 -51.42 -7.31
N ARG A 32 -4.85 -51.02 -7.92
CA ARG A 32 -5.61 -49.86 -7.40
C ARG A 32 -6.27 -50.30 -6.09
N LEU A 33 -5.58 -50.10 -4.98
CA LEU A 33 -6.25 -49.89 -3.70
C LEU A 33 -7.25 -48.75 -3.90
N LYS A 34 -8.54 -49.08 -3.97
CA LYS A 34 -9.63 -48.13 -3.82
C LYS A 34 -9.55 -47.62 -2.35
N THR A 35 -8.70 -46.62 -2.10
CA THR A 35 -8.89 -45.77 -0.94
C THR A 35 -10.22 -45.08 -1.20
N THR A 36 -11.25 -45.49 -0.50
CA THR A 36 -12.48 -44.74 -0.36
C THR A 36 -12.07 -43.41 0.20
N LYS A 37 -11.97 -42.35 -0.67
CA LYS A 37 -11.80 -40.97 -0.19
C LYS A 37 -12.97 -40.70 0.72
N THR A 38 -12.73 -40.61 2.02
CA THR A 38 -13.73 -40.10 2.96
C THR A 38 -14.12 -38.69 2.49
N ILE A 39 -15.38 -38.51 2.10
CA ILE A 39 -15.93 -37.20 1.71
C ILE A 39 -15.79 -36.28 2.92
N PRO A 40 -15.10 -35.13 2.83
CA PRO A 40 -15.00 -34.20 3.93
C PRO A 40 -16.41 -33.74 4.33
N ALA A 41 -16.74 -33.84 5.61
CA ALA A 41 -17.98 -33.28 6.14
C ALA A 41 -17.77 -31.77 6.28
N VAL A 42 -18.60 -30.98 5.60
CA VAL A 42 -18.62 -29.53 5.75
C VAL A 42 -19.74 -29.11 6.72
N PRO A 43 -19.52 -28.12 7.61
CA PRO A 43 -20.55 -27.64 8.50
C PRO A 43 -21.60 -26.85 7.70
N GLU A 44 -22.85 -26.79 8.21
CA GLU A 44 -23.91 -26.01 7.57
C GLU A 44 -23.67 -24.49 7.65
N SER A 45 -22.97 -24.03 8.71
CA SER A 45 -22.68 -22.62 8.93
C SER A 45 -21.38 -22.42 9.69
N ALA A 46 -20.80 -21.22 9.59
CA ALA A 46 -19.62 -20.78 10.33
C ALA A 46 -19.71 -19.28 10.62
N ASP A 47 -19.08 -18.83 11.70
CA ASP A 47 -18.95 -17.40 12.01
C ASP A 47 -18.10 -16.70 10.93
N VAL A 48 -16.99 -17.36 10.55
CA VAL A 48 -16.07 -16.90 9.50
C VAL A 48 -15.64 -18.08 8.65
N VAL A 49 -15.69 -17.96 7.33
CA VAL A 49 -15.06 -18.87 6.38
C VAL A 49 -13.77 -18.27 5.86
N ILE A 50 -12.64 -18.96 6.09
CA ILE A 50 -11.32 -18.57 5.56
C ILE A 50 -11.03 -19.40 4.31
N ILE A 51 -10.71 -18.75 3.20
CA ILE A 51 -10.37 -19.41 1.93
C ILE A 51 -8.85 -19.34 1.72
N GLY A 52 -8.18 -20.48 1.85
CA GLY A 52 -6.73 -20.67 1.67
C GLY A 52 -5.98 -21.04 2.93
N GLY A 53 -5.25 -22.15 2.87
CA GLY A 53 -4.47 -22.77 3.96
C GLY A 53 -2.97 -22.43 3.92
N GLY A 54 -2.61 -21.27 3.41
CA GLY A 54 -1.24 -20.75 3.48
C GLY A 54 -0.95 -19.98 4.77
N SER A 55 0.21 -19.33 4.86
CA SER A 55 0.64 -18.53 6.01
C SER A 55 -0.43 -17.53 6.45
N ALA A 56 -1.00 -16.76 5.52
CA ALA A 56 -2.01 -15.74 5.84
C ALA A 56 -3.28 -16.33 6.48
N GLY A 57 -3.83 -17.41 5.88
CA GLY A 57 -5.06 -18.03 6.38
C GLY A 57 -4.85 -18.75 7.71
N CYS A 58 -3.73 -19.46 7.90
CA CYS A 58 -3.44 -20.18 9.15
C CYS A 58 -3.20 -19.21 10.34
N ASN A 59 -2.49 -18.10 10.11
CA ASN A 59 -2.32 -17.06 11.13
C ASN A 59 -3.65 -16.38 11.48
N ALA A 60 -4.47 -16.06 10.48
CA ALA A 60 -5.81 -15.49 10.73
C ALA A 60 -6.70 -16.46 11.50
N LEU A 61 -6.69 -17.75 11.15
CA LEU A 61 -7.42 -18.81 11.85
C LEU A 61 -7.04 -18.87 13.33
N TYR A 62 -5.72 -18.88 13.63
CA TYR A 62 -5.21 -18.89 15.00
C TYR A 62 -5.74 -17.70 15.80
N HIS A 63 -5.62 -16.49 15.29
CA HIS A 63 -6.05 -15.28 16.00
C HIS A 63 -7.56 -15.18 16.15
N LEU A 64 -8.35 -15.54 15.12
CA LEU A 64 -9.81 -15.60 15.21
C LEU A 64 -10.24 -16.58 16.31
N THR A 65 -9.61 -17.76 16.34
CA THR A 65 -9.89 -18.77 17.38
C THR A 65 -9.52 -18.27 18.77
N LYS A 66 -8.36 -17.61 18.90
CA LYS A 66 -7.91 -17.01 20.18
C LYS A 66 -8.86 -15.93 20.70
N TYR A 67 -9.58 -15.25 19.80
CA TYR A 67 -10.66 -14.31 20.15
C TYR A 67 -12.03 -14.97 20.32
N GLY A 68 -12.12 -16.30 20.30
CA GLY A 68 -13.35 -17.06 20.55
C GLY A 68 -14.26 -17.25 19.34
N THR A 69 -13.80 -16.95 18.12
CA THR A 69 -14.57 -17.14 16.88
C THR A 69 -14.42 -18.56 16.36
N LYS A 70 -15.53 -19.22 16.03
CA LYS A 70 -15.53 -20.54 15.40
C LYS A 70 -15.37 -20.38 13.87
N ALA A 71 -14.13 -20.39 13.42
CA ALA A 71 -13.81 -20.24 12.01
C ALA A 71 -13.66 -21.59 11.31
N VAL A 72 -13.98 -21.61 10.02
CA VAL A 72 -13.76 -22.76 9.11
C VAL A 72 -12.78 -22.34 8.05
N LEU A 73 -11.60 -22.99 8.01
CA LEU A 73 -10.61 -22.78 6.98
C LEU A 73 -10.78 -23.88 5.90
N LEU A 74 -10.94 -23.43 4.66
CA LEU A 74 -11.05 -24.29 3.47
C LEU A 74 -9.78 -24.17 2.63
N GLU A 75 -9.09 -25.29 2.45
CA GLU A 75 -7.96 -25.39 1.54
C GLU A 75 -8.31 -26.33 0.39
N ARG A 76 -8.09 -25.88 -0.85
CA ARG A 76 -8.43 -26.67 -2.04
C ARG A 76 -7.59 -27.94 -2.23
N ALA A 77 -6.37 -27.94 -1.68
CA ALA A 77 -5.44 -29.08 -1.73
C ALA A 77 -4.94 -29.43 -0.32
N LYS A 78 -3.68 -29.25 -0.02
CA LYS A 78 -3.09 -29.43 1.30
C LYS A 78 -2.64 -28.07 1.88
N LEU A 79 -2.59 -27.95 3.18
CA LEU A 79 -2.01 -26.77 3.83
C LEU A 79 -0.63 -26.48 3.22
N THR A 80 -0.31 -25.22 3.07
CA THR A 80 0.91 -24.68 2.47
C THR A 80 1.10 -24.88 0.97
N SER A 81 0.26 -25.62 0.29
CA SER A 81 0.48 -26.10 -1.11
C SER A 81 0.63 -25.00 -2.19
N GLY A 82 0.31 -23.75 -1.86
CA GLY A 82 0.55 -22.59 -2.73
C GLY A 82 1.96 -22.02 -2.58
N THR A 83 2.10 -20.70 -2.41
CA THR A 83 3.39 -20.01 -2.25
C THR A 83 4.13 -20.40 -0.95
N THR A 84 3.42 -20.76 0.09
CA THR A 84 3.96 -20.93 1.46
C THR A 84 5.05 -22.00 1.55
N TRP A 85 4.90 -23.15 0.89
CA TRP A 85 5.85 -24.28 1.01
C TRP A 85 7.23 -24.01 0.42
N HIS A 86 7.31 -23.16 -0.61
CA HIS A 86 8.57 -22.88 -1.31
C HIS A 86 9.22 -21.56 -0.86
N THR A 87 8.78 -21.00 0.25
CA THR A 87 9.36 -19.76 0.78
C THR A 87 10.80 -19.91 1.23
N ALA A 88 11.61 -18.89 1.10
CA ALA A 88 12.93 -18.82 1.73
C ALA A 88 12.88 -18.77 3.26
N GLY A 89 11.74 -18.41 3.84
CA GLY A 89 11.48 -18.44 5.28
C GLY A 89 12.32 -17.47 6.12
N LEU A 90 12.77 -16.35 5.54
CA LEU A 90 13.51 -15.31 6.25
C LEU A 90 12.57 -14.43 7.08
N LEU A 91 12.92 -14.15 8.33
CA LEU A 91 12.16 -13.27 9.21
C LEU A 91 13.06 -12.15 9.75
N TRP A 92 12.60 -10.91 9.57
CA TRP A 92 13.29 -9.69 9.99
C TRP A 92 12.57 -9.05 11.17
N HIS A 93 13.26 -8.18 11.88
CA HIS A 93 12.67 -7.37 12.95
C HIS A 93 12.60 -5.90 12.62
N LEU A 94 13.56 -5.40 11.87
CA LEU A 94 13.75 -3.99 11.66
C LEU A 94 13.46 -3.60 10.21
N ARG A 95 12.50 -2.71 10.03
CA ARG A 95 12.08 -2.11 8.76
C ARG A 95 11.95 -0.60 8.96
N PRO A 96 12.09 0.23 7.90
CA PRO A 96 12.03 1.69 8.02
C PRO A 96 10.59 2.25 8.17
N ASN A 97 9.71 1.51 8.83
CA ASN A 97 8.31 1.89 9.02
C ASN A 97 7.81 1.38 10.37
N ASP A 98 7.15 2.23 11.14
CA ASP A 98 6.64 1.95 12.48
C ASP A 98 5.61 0.82 12.53
N VAL A 99 4.63 0.86 11.61
CA VAL A 99 3.59 -0.17 11.53
C VAL A 99 4.20 -1.53 11.16
N GLU A 100 5.16 -1.56 10.22
CA GLU A 100 5.84 -2.79 9.84
C GLU A 100 6.60 -3.40 11.02
N VAL A 101 7.35 -2.61 11.77
CA VAL A 101 8.07 -3.07 12.97
C VAL A 101 7.11 -3.65 14.00
N GLU A 102 5.96 -3.00 14.22
CA GLU A 102 4.94 -3.51 15.13
C GLU A 102 4.30 -4.81 14.64
N LEU A 103 4.04 -4.95 13.33
CA LEU A 103 3.53 -6.20 12.74
C LEU A 103 4.55 -7.33 12.84
N LEU A 104 5.82 -7.06 12.58
CA LEU A 104 6.90 -8.05 12.72
C LEU A 104 7.07 -8.51 14.17
N ARG A 105 6.97 -7.59 15.13
CA ARG A 105 6.95 -7.93 16.56
C ARG A 105 5.75 -8.82 16.90
N ALA A 106 4.56 -8.48 16.42
CA ALA A 106 3.37 -9.29 16.64
C ALA A 106 3.50 -10.68 16.02
N SER A 107 4.12 -10.80 14.84
CA SER A 107 4.41 -12.09 14.22
C SER A 107 5.32 -12.98 15.09
N ARG A 108 6.38 -12.41 15.67
CA ARG A 108 7.25 -13.14 16.61
C ARG A 108 6.51 -13.57 17.87
N ASN A 109 5.70 -12.67 18.43
CA ASN A 109 4.89 -13.00 19.60
C ASN A 109 3.94 -14.16 19.29
N THR A 110 3.32 -14.16 18.10
CA THR A 110 2.47 -15.27 17.63
C THR A 110 3.22 -16.61 17.64
N LEU A 111 4.48 -16.64 17.14
CA LEU A 111 5.28 -17.87 17.16
C LEU A 111 5.60 -18.34 18.58
N SER A 112 6.02 -17.42 19.45
CA SER A 112 6.29 -17.75 20.86
C SER A 112 5.04 -18.17 21.64
N ASP A 113 3.89 -17.55 21.34
CA ASP A 113 2.63 -17.89 22.00
C ASP A 113 2.14 -19.26 21.58
N VAL A 114 2.11 -19.57 20.27
CA VAL A 114 1.61 -20.84 19.76
C VAL A 114 2.49 -22.02 20.24
N GLU A 115 3.80 -21.83 20.35
CA GLU A 115 4.71 -22.81 20.95
C GLU A 115 4.32 -23.14 22.39
N LYS A 116 4.12 -22.11 23.23
CA LYS A 116 3.72 -22.27 24.63
C LYS A 116 2.33 -22.93 24.76
N GLU A 117 1.41 -22.52 23.90
CA GLU A 117 0.01 -22.96 23.95
C GLU A 117 -0.21 -24.38 23.43
N THR A 118 0.63 -24.84 22.49
CA THR A 118 0.49 -26.15 21.83
C THR A 118 1.55 -27.17 22.23
N GLY A 119 2.68 -26.72 22.79
CA GLY A 119 3.87 -27.51 22.99
C GLY A 119 4.57 -27.93 21.69
N MET A 120 4.18 -27.39 20.53
CA MET A 120 4.78 -27.69 19.23
C MET A 120 5.77 -26.58 18.85
N ASP A 121 6.96 -26.98 18.39
CA ASP A 121 7.94 -26.07 17.80
C ASP A 121 7.35 -25.49 16.50
N PRO A 122 7.18 -24.16 16.37
CA PRO A 122 6.71 -23.51 15.15
C PRO A 122 7.79 -23.41 14.06
N GLY A 123 8.95 -24.00 14.24
CA GLY A 123 10.06 -23.99 13.29
C GLY A 123 10.83 -22.68 13.24
N TRP A 124 10.78 -21.89 14.28
CA TRP A 124 11.50 -20.63 14.39
C TRP A 124 12.93 -20.86 14.90
N THR A 125 13.92 -20.46 14.11
CA THR A 125 15.33 -20.52 14.48
C THR A 125 15.98 -19.14 14.41
N LYS A 126 16.47 -18.67 15.52
CA LYS A 126 17.21 -17.42 15.63
C LYS A 126 18.63 -17.62 15.13
N THR A 127 18.94 -17.07 13.96
CA THR A 127 20.26 -17.20 13.32
C THR A 127 21.04 -15.89 13.29
N GLY A 128 20.39 -14.75 13.59
CA GLY A 128 20.87 -13.43 13.26
C GLY A 128 20.73 -13.08 11.78
N GLY A 129 20.77 -11.79 11.49
CA GLY A 129 20.71 -11.26 10.13
C GLY A 129 21.77 -10.20 9.88
N LEU A 130 22.53 -10.34 8.80
CA LEU A 130 23.49 -9.35 8.29
C LEU A 130 22.88 -8.60 7.12
N TYR A 131 22.91 -7.28 7.18
CA TYR A 131 22.48 -6.38 6.11
C TYR A 131 23.73 -5.71 5.56
N LEU A 132 24.18 -6.16 4.41
CA LEU A 132 25.44 -5.72 3.82
C LEU A 132 25.30 -4.34 3.17
N ALA A 133 26.29 -3.49 3.35
CA ALA A 133 26.41 -2.20 2.67
C ALA A 133 27.59 -2.23 1.70
N ARG A 134 27.33 -1.92 0.42
CA ARG A 134 28.36 -1.76 -0.60
C ARG A 134 28.64 -0.27 -0.88
N SER A 135 27.76 0.63 -0.41
CA SER A 135 27.87 2.06 -0.60
C SER A 135 27.75 2.83 0.71
N GLU A 136 28.36 4.02 0.80
CA GLU A 136 28.23 4.90 1.96
C GLU A 136 26.79 5.30 2.23
N LEU A 137 26.00 5.54 1.18
CA LEU A 137 24.57 5.89 1.28
C LEU A 137 23.76 4.76 1.94
N ARG A 138 24.07 3.50 1.61
CA ARG A 138 23.44 2.33 2.23
C ARG A 138 23.86 2.20 3.71
N LEU A 139 25.10 2.46 4.01
CA LEU A 139 25.58 2.43 5.41
C LEU A 139 24.92 3.55 6.24
N GLU A 140 24.70 4.71 5.63
CA GLU A 140 23.93 5.81 6.25
C GLU A 140 22.48 5.39 6.53
N GLU A 141 21.79 4.77 5.57
CA GLU A 141 20.45 4.20 5.78
C GLU A 141 20.45 3.25 6.99
N TYR A 142 21.41 2.33 7.06
CA TYR A 142 21.49 1.39 8.18
C TYR A 142 21.79 2.09 9.52
N SER A 143 22.56 3.15 9.53
CA SER A 143 22.76 3.97 10.72
C SER A 143 21.44 4.60 11.21
N ARG A 144 20.62 5.08 10.28
CA ARG A 144 19.27 5.61 10.56
C ARG A 144 18.35 4.51 11.09
N LEU A 145 18.39 3.29 10.50
CA LEU A 145 17.61 2.14 10.95
C LEU A 145 18.02 1.68 12.35
N VAL A 146 19.30 1.62 12.66
CA VAL A 146 19.78 1.31 14.02
C VAL A 146 19.24 2.32 15.04
N THR A 147 19.27 3.61 14.69
CA THR A 147 18.71 4.67 15.54
C THR A 147 17.20 4.53 15.71
N PHE A 148 16.49 4.25 14.63
CA PHE A 148 15.05 3.99 14.64
C PHE A 148 14.70 2.76 15.49
N GLY A 149 15.47 1.67 15.36
CA GLY A 149 15.31 0.44 16.13
C GLY A 149 15.38 0.63 17.64
N LYS A 150 16.23 1.55 18.11
CA LYS A 150 16.31 1.90 19.55
C LYS A 150 14.99 2.39 20.11
N GLY A 151 14.19 3.15 19.33
CA GLY A 151 12.87 3.63 19.71
C GLY A 151 11.84 2.51 19.90
N TYR A 152 12.12 1.32 19.33
CA TYR A 152 11.29 0.12 19.42
C TYR A 152 11.90 -0.99 20.28
N ASN A 153 12.99 -0.74 20.98
CA ASN A 153 13.75 -1.74 21.74
C ASN A 153 14.18 -2.94 20.88
N ILE A 154 14.61 -2.68 19.65
CA ILE A 154 15.16 -3.68 18.74
C ILE A 154 16.67 -3.55 18.76
N GLU A 155 17.37 -4.65 19.09
CA GLU A 155 18.81 -4.70 19.04
C GLU A 155 19.30 -4.76 17.59
N ALA A 156 20.05 -3.75 17.19
CA ALA A 156 20.78 -3.71 15.93
C ALA A 156 22.04 -2.86 16.10
N ARG A 157 23.11 -3.21 15.39
CA ARG A 157 24.39 -2.48 15.45
C ARG A 157 25.08 -2.45 14.10
N LEU A 158 25.82 -1.39 13.83
CA LEU A 158 26.72 -1.32 12.70
C LEU A 158 27.97 -2.15 12.96
N LEU A 159 28.44 -2.79 11.91
CA LEU A 159 29.69 -3.56 11.90
C LEU A 159 30.65 -2.98 10.86
N THR A 160 31.91 -2.96 11.19
CA THR A 160 32.99 -2.72 10.23
C THR A 160 33.08 -3.89 9.23
N ARG A 161 33.75 -3.68 8.11
CA ARG A 161 34.06 -4.72 7.12
C ARG A 161 34.63 -5.98 7.79
N ARG A 162 35.67 -5.83 8.60
CA ARG A 162 36.35 -6.94 9.30
C ARG A 162 35.38 -7.71 10.21
N GLN A 163 34.64 -7.02 11.06
CA GLN A 163 33.63 -7.65 11.93
C GLN A 163 32.54 -8.39 11.14
N THR A 164 32.20 -7.89 9.96
CA THR A 164 31.22 -8.54 9.08
C THR A 164 31.76 -9.86 8.53
N VAL A 165 33.01 -9.86 8.05
CA VAL A 165 33.69 -11.08 7.54
C VAL A 165 33.96 -12.07 8.67
N ASP A 166 34.29 -11.60 9.88
CA ASP A 166 34.46 -12.48 11.05
C ASP A 166 33.16 -13.27 11.37
N LEU A 167 31.98 -12.65 11.14
CA LEU A 167 30.67 -13.31 11.33
C LEU A 167 30.26 -14.18 10.12
N PHE A 168 30.74 -13.88 8.93
CA PHE A 168 30.42 -14.63 7.72
C PHE A 168 31.68 -14.80 6.83
N PRO A 169 32.55 -15.77 7.14
CA PRO A 169 33.89 -15.90 6.53
C PRO A 169 33.91 -16.24 5.02
N LEU A 170 32.78 -16.53 4.41
CA LEU A 170 32.66 -16.78 2.97
C LEU A 170 32.59 -15.51 2.13
N LEU A 171 32.37 -14.34 2.76
CA LEU A 171 32.29 -13.06 2.07
C LEU A 171 33.64 -12.58 1.55
N ASP A 172 33.65 -12.00 0.35
CA ASP A 172 34.76 -11.18 -0.11
C ASP A 172 34.75 -9.83 0.62
N ASP A 173 35.80 -9.53 1.36
CA ASP A 173 35.92 -8.31 2.14
C ASP A 173 35.99 -7.05 1.27
N ASN A 174 36.42 -7.15 -0.01
CA ASN A 174 36.45 -6.05 -0.95
C ASN A 174 35.06 -5.71 -1.55
N ALA A 175 34.10 -6.62 -1.44
CA ALA A 175 32.75 -6.42 -1.96
C ALA A 175 31.85 -5.55 -1.08
N ILE A 176 32.27 -5.26 0.16
CA ILE A 176 31.47 -4.57 1.16
C ILE A 176 32.27 -3.48 1.88
N ILE A 177 31.61 -2.47 2.43
CA ILE A 177 32.22 -1.44 3.28
C ILE A 177 31.86 -1.64 4.75
N GLY A 178 30.79 -2.36 5.06
CA GLY A 178 30.30 -2.66 6.38
C GLY A 178 28.96 -3.36 6.34
N ALA A 179 28.32 -3.48 7.51
CA ALA A 179 26.99 -4.09 7.61
C ALA A 179 26.21 -3.53 8.82
N MET A 180 24.90 -3.74 8.83
CA MET A 180 24.08 -3.76 10.03
C MET A 180 23.84 -5.21 10.44
N TYR A 181 24.00 -5.51 11.72
CA TYR A 181 23.69 -6.82 12.30
C TYR A 181 22.50 -6.73 13.24
N ALA A 182 21.50 -7.58 13.00
CA ALA A 182 20.32 -7.74 13.85
C ALA A 182 20.30 -9.16 14.45
N PRO A 183 20.71 -9.34 15.72
CA PRO A 183 20.90 -10.66 16.33
C PRO A 183 19.60 -11.44 16.52
N GLU A 184 18.46 -10.75 16.60
CA GLU A 184 17.14 -11.34 16.80
C GLU A 184 16.46 -11.82 15.51
N ASP A 185 17.05 -11.57 14.33
CA ASP A 185 16.58 -12.08 13.06
C ASP A 185 16.80 -13.58 12.93
N GLY A 186 16.07 -14.22 12.04
CA GLY A 186 16.22 -15.66 11.86
C GLY A 186 15.46 -16.22 10.67
N VAL A 187 15.18 -17.51 10.77
CA VAL A 187 14.50 -18.29 9.73
C VAL A 187 13.37 -19.10 10.33
N ILE A 188 12.36 -19.40 9.52
CA ILE A 188 11.17 -20.14 9.94
C ILE A 188 10.84 -21.25 8.95
N ASP A 189 10.42 -22.41 9.45
CA ASP A 189 9.87 -23.49 8.64
C ASP A 189 8.36 -23.28 8.43
N PRO A 190 7.89 -23.15 7.17
CA PRO A 190 6.48 -22.89 6.89
C PRO A 190 5.54 -24.03 7.30
N SER A 191 5.99 -25.27 7.22
CA SER A 191 5.18 -26.45 7.54
C SER A 191 5.00 -26.60 9.04
N MET A 192 6.08 -26.41 9.81
CA MET A 192 6.03 -26.45 11.27
C MET A 192 5.15 -25.32 11.83
N MET A 193 5.32 -24.10 11.30
CA MET A 193 4.49 -22.95 11.69
C MET A 193 3.00 -23.24 11.46
N THR A 194 2.63 -23.64 10.25
CA THR A 194 1.22 -23.87 9.93
C THR A 194 0.63 -25.05 10.71
N ALA A 195 1.41 -26.09 11.00
CA ALA A 195 0.99 -27.20 11.85
C ALA A 195 0.70 -26.76 13.29
N ALA A 196 1.56 -25.95 13.88
CA ALA A 196 1.36 -25.43 15.24
C ALA A 196 0.13 -24.52 15.33
N LEU A 197 -0.02 -23.55 14.37
CA LEU A 197 -1.17 -22.66 14.31
C LEU A 197 -2.51 -23.39 14.15
N THR A 198 -2.57 -24.35 13.24
CA THR A 198 -3.79 -25.14 12.98
C THR A 198 -4.09 -26.12 14.09
N LYS A 199 -3.08 -26.66 14.77
CA LYS A 199 -3.25 -27.50 15.96
C LYS A 199 -3.97 -26.71 17.07
N TYR A 200 -3.48 -25.49 17.38
CA TYR A 200 -4.16 -24.63 18.34
C TYR A 200 -5.63 -24.41 17.95
N ALA A 201 -5.85 -23.98 16.73
CA ALA A 201 -7.19 -23.61 16.26
C ALA A 201 -8.18 -24.80 16.31
N THR A 202 -7.75 -25.98 15.87
CA THR A 202 -8.61 -27.18 15.86
C THR A 202 -8.90 -27.72 17.25
N THR A 203 -7.96 -27.58 18.19
CA THR A 203 -8.22 -27.98 19.61
C THR A 203 -9.10 -27.00 20.35
N HIS A 204 -9.29 -25.77 19.82
CA HIS A 204 -10.13 -24.72 20.42
C HIS A 204 -11.42 -24.44 19.63
N GLY A 205 -11.86 -25.40 18.79
CA GLY A 205 -13.21 -25.42 18.20
C GLY A 205 -13.33 -24.83 16.80
N SER A 206 -12.24 -24.40 16.17
CA SER A 206 -12.21 -24.09 14.73
C SER A 206 -11.99 -25.34 13.90
N THR A 207 -12.31 -25.28 12.60
CA THR A 207 -12.23 -26.42 11.69
C THR A 207 -11.30 -26.13 10.52
N VAL A 208 -10.47 -27.11 10.13
CA VAL A 208 -9.64 -27.06 8.92
C VAL A 208 -10.08 -28.18 8.00
N ILE A 209 -10.43 -27.86 6.76
CA ILE A 209 -10.86 -28.84 5.75
C ILE A 209 -9.96 -28.70 4.53
N GLU A 210 -9.12 -29.68 4.32
CA GLU A 210 -8.27 -29.83 3.14
C GLU A 210 -9.01 -30.54 1.99
N GLU A 211 -8.50 -30.43 0.78
CA GLU A 211 -9.10 -30.98 -0.45
C GLU A 211 -10.55 -30.46 -0.70
N CYS A 212 -10.84 -29.26 -0.19
CA CYS A 212 -12.15 -28.63 -0.23
C CYS A 212 -12.10 -27.28 -0.97
N PRO A 213 -12.12 -27.29 -2.31
CA PRO A 213 -12.11 -26.04 -3.08
C PRO A 213 -13.44 -25.29 -2.97
N VAL A 214 -13.37 -23.97 -2.78
CA VAL A 214 -14.53 -23.10 -2.96
C VAL A 214 -14.81 -22.96 -4.45
N THR A 215 -16.04 -23.29 -4.84
CA THR A 215 -16.51 -23.24 -6.25
C THR A 215 -17.28 -21.96 -6.56
N ARG A 216 -17.98 -21.40 -5.56
CA ARG A 216 -18.72 -20.13 -5.66
C ARG A 216 -18.70 -19.38 -4.32
N VAL A 217 -18.70 -18.06 -4.40
CA VAL A 217 -19.06 -17.17 -3.29
C VAL A 217 -20.54 -16.80 -3.48
N LEU A 218 -21.34 -17.05 -2.46
CA LEU A 218 -22.78 -16.78 -2.48
C LEU A 218 -23.02 -15.34 -2.01
N ILE A 219 -23.77 -14.58 -2.81
CA ILE A 219 -24.00 -13.14 -2.63
C ILE A 219 -25.48 -12.84 -2.65
N GLU A 220 -25.94 -12.11 -1.66
CA GLU A 220 -27.23 -11.44 -1.66
C GLU A 220 -27.10 -10.03 -2.23
N LYS A 221 -27.96 -9.68 -3.20
CA LYS A 221 -28.10 -8.31 -3.69
C LYS A 221 -29.27 -7.65 -2.99
N ASN A 222 -28.98 -6.66 -2.17
CA ASN A 222 -30.01 -5.82 -1.59
C ASN A 222 -30.45 -4.72 -2.58
N SER A 223 -31.67 -4.24 -2.44
CA SER A 223 -32.30 -3.18 -3.26
C SER A 223 -31.53 -1.84 -3.28
N PHE A 224 -30.44 -1.70 -2.52
CA PHE A 224 -29.56 -0.53 -2.42
C PHE A 224 -28.14 -0.78 -2.95
N GLU A 225 -28.00 -1.58 -4.03
CA GLU A 225 -26.76 -1.75 -4.82
C GLU A 225 -25.51 -2.33 -4.09
N SER A 226 -25.53 -2.66 -2.81
CA SER A 226 -24.39 -3.33 -2.17
C SER A 226 -24.59 -4.84 -2.10
N ALA A 227 -23.60 -5.58 -2.62
CA ALA A 227 -23.52 -7.02 -2.44
C ALA A 227 -23.19 -7.34 -0.98
N LYS A 228 -23.74 -8.44 -0.45
CA LYS A 228 -23.40 -8.99 0.87
C LYS A 228 -23.14 -10.48 0.72
N VAL A 229 -22.05 -10.98 1.32
CA VAL A 229 -21.80 -12.43 1.36
C VAL A 229 -22.87 -13.12 2.22
N CYS A 230 -23.30 -14.31 1.81
CA CYS A 230 -24.21 -15.17 2.56
C CYS A 230 -23.71 -16.63 2.67
N GLY A 231 -22.56 -16.95 2.07
CA GLY A 231 -21.93 -18.26 2.19
C GLY A 231 -20.96 -18.59 1.08
N VAL A 232 -20.48 -19.82 1.10
CA VAL A 232 -19.65 -20.42 0.05
C VAL A 232 -20.22 -21.77 -0.38
N GLU A 233 -20.04 -22.10 -1.66
CA GLU A 233 -20.34 -23.42 -2.22
C GLU A 233 -19.06 -24.20 -2.42
N THR A 234 -19.08 -25.47 -2.04
CA THR A 234 -18.00 -26.44 -2.21
C THR A 234 -18.55 -27.69 -2.90
N PRO A 235 -17.71 -28.61 -3.43
CA PRO A 235 -18.20 -29.89 -3.96
C PRO A 235 -18.89 -30.78 -2.91
N TYR A 236 -18.76 -30.45 -1.64
CA TYR A 236 -19.27 -31.26 -0.51
C TYR A 236 -20.49 -30.64 0.19
N GLY A 237 -20.92 -29.45 -0.25
CA GLY A 237 -22.07 -28.75 0.29
C GLY A 237 -21.84 -27.23 0.41
N VAL A 238 -22.85 -26.56 0.94
CA VAL A 238 -22.86 -25.11 1.17
C VAL A 238 -22.58 -24.83 2.64
N ILE A 239 -21.71 -23.85 2.89
CA ILE A 239 -21.47 -23.31 4.23
C ILE A 239 -22.04 -21.88 4.26
N ARG A 240 -23.02 -21.64 5.11
CA ARG A 240 -23.60 -20.31 5.32
C ARG A 240 -22.69 -19.48 6.21
N THR A 241 -22.44 -18.24 5.83
CA THR A 241 -21.67 -17.27 6.63
C THR A 241 -21.91 -15.85 6.15
N ASP A 242 -21.89 -14.91 7.07
CA ASP A 242 -21.93 -13.48 6.78
C ASP A 242 -20.51 -12.88 6.64
N CYS A 243 -19.46 -13.69 6.82
CA CYS A 243 -18.07 -13.23 6.80
C CYS A 243 -17.15 -14.24 6.08
N ILE A 244 -16.51 -13.81 5.01
CA ILE A 244 -15.51 -14.57 4.26
C ILE A 244 -14.18 -13.83 4.33
N LEU A 245 -13.11 -14.52 4.71
CA LEU A 245 -11.74 -14.03 4.61
C LEU A 245 -11.05 -14.69 3.40
N ASN A 246 -10.76 -13.89 2.38
CA ASN A 246 -10.00 -14.30 1.21
C ASN A 246 -8.50 -14.22 1.51
N ALA A 247 -7.87 -15.38 1.80
CA ALA A 247 -6.45 -15.56 2.07
C ALA A 247 -5.79 -16.49 1.03
N SER A 248 -6.33 -16.53 -0.19
CA SER A 248 -5.98 -17.50 -1.24
C SER A 248 -4.75 -17.12 -2.09
N GLY A 249 -3.87 -16.24 -1.58
CA GLY A 249 -2.59 -15.90 -2.19
C GLY A 249 -2.73 -15.41 -3.63
N VAL A 250 -2.01 -16.00 -4.58
CA VAL A 250 -2.05 -15.62 -6.01
C VAL A 250 -3.42 -15.83 -6.67
N TRP A 251 -4.30 -16.61 -6.06
CA TRP A 251 -5.68 -16.83 -6.55
C TRP A 251 -6.71 -15.88 -5.95
N SER A 252 -6.30 -14.93 -5.08
CA SER A 252 -7.23 -14.05 -4.37
C SER A 252 -8.07 -13.19 -5.29
N ARG A 253 -7.52 -12.74 -6.42
CA ARG A 253 -8.29 -12.01 -7.45
C ARG A 253 -9.42 -12.84 -8.03
N ARG A 254 -9.22 -14.15 -8.17
CA ARG A 254 -10.24 -15.07 -8.66
C ARG A 254 -11.40 -15.24 -7.69
N ILE A 255 -11.09 -15.37 -6.38
CA ILE A 255 -12.13 -15.42 -5.34
C ILE A 255 -12.89 -14.10 -5.28
N ALA A 256 -12.20 -12.95 -5.38
CA ALA A 256 -12.86 -11.64 -5.48
C ALA A 256 -13.85 -11.56 -6.66
N LYS A 257 -13.45 -12.06 -7.84
CA LYS A 257 -14.32 -12.12 -9.02
C LYS A 257 -15.55 -13.00 -8.84
N MET A 258 -15.51 -14.06 -8.03
CA MET A 258 -16.70 -14.85 -7.70
C MET A 258 -17.73 -14.02 -6.92
N ALA A 259 -17.29 -13.00 -6.19
CA ALA A 259 -18.15 -12.03 -5.50
C ALA A 259 -18.50 -10.80 -6.36
N GLY A 260 -18.07 -10.76 -7.62
CA GLY A 260 -18.34 -9.66 -8.55
C GLY A 260 -17.48 -8.41 -8.34
N VAL A 261 -16.34 -8.53 -7.60
CA VAL A 261 -15.42 -7.43 -7.32
C VAL A 261 -14.01 -7.75 -7.84
N ASP A 262 -13.16 -6.72 -7.97
CA ASP A 262 -11.77 -6.85 -8.41
C ASP A 262 -10.79 -6.31 -7.36
N ILE A 263 -9.58 -6.88 -7.35
CA ILE A 263 -8.45 -6.40 -6.55
C ILE A 263 -7.20 -6.29 -7.43
N PRO A 264 -6.32 -5.30 -7.23
CA PRO A 264 -5.11 -5.10 -8.03
C PRO A 264 -3.98 -6.00 -7.51
N LEU A 265 -4.08 -7.30 -7.75
CA LEU A 265 -3.11 -8.29 -7.33
C LEU A 265 -2.55 -9.01 -8.55
N ILE A 266 -1.22 -9.02 -8.66
CA ILE A 266 -0.48 -9.53 -9.81
C ILE A 266 0.36 -10.75 -9.39
N PRO A 267 0.18 -11.90 -10.03
CA PRO A 267 1.09 -13.03 -9.83
C PRO A 267 2.38 -12.83 -10.64
N MET A 268 3.52 -13.06 -10.01
CA MET A 268 4.84 -13.02 -10.65
C MET A 268 5.64 -14.24 -10.25
N LYS A 269 6.62 -14.62 -11.08
CA LYS A 269 7.61 -15.62 -10.69
C LYS A 269 8.59 -15.01 -9.69
N HIS A 270 8.91 -15.77 -8.65
CA HIS A 270 10.02 -15.47 -7.73
C HIS A 270 10.87 -16.70 -7.56
N ALA A 271 12.19 -16.52 -7.50
CA ALA A 271 13.10 -17.66 -7.59
C ALA A 271 14.28 -17.56 -6.63
N TYR A 272 14.76 -18.74 -6.24
CA TYR A 272 16.07 -18.94 -5.62
C TYR A 272 16.67 -20.26 -6.05
N VAL A 273 17.97 -20.41 -5.82
CA VAL A 273 18.70 -21.67 -6.01
C VAL A 273 19.29 -22.13 -4.70
N VAL A 274 19.50 -23.44 -4.57
CA VAL A 274 20.20 -24.03 -3.42
C VAL A 274 21.53 -24.61 -3.92
N SER A 275 22.63 -24.17 -3.29
CA SER A 275 23.96 -24.64 -3.62
C SER A 275 24.17 -26.14 -3.23
N GLU A 276 25.15 -26.80 -3.81
CA GLU A 276 25.72 -27.99 -3.20
C GLU A 276 26.36 -27.64 -1.85
N SER A 277 26.84 -28.66 -1.14
CA SER A 277 27.36 -28.51 0.22
C SER A 277 28.62 -27.63 0.27
N ILE A 278 28.57 -26.62 1.15
CA ILE A 278 29.69 -25.79 1.55
C ILE A 278 29.84 -25.96 3.06
N LYS A 279 30.81 -26.69 3.52
CA LYS A 279 30.95 -27.10 4.92
C LYS A 279 30.96 -25.88 5.86
N GLU A 280 31.59 -24.79 5.44
CA GLU A 280 31.73 -23.55 6.20
C GLU A 280 30.44 -22.72 6.27
N ALA A 281 29.39 -23.11 5.56
CA ALA A 281 28.10 -22.40 5.59
C ALA A 281 27.23 -22.75 6.81
N GLN A 282 27.55 -23.81 7.52
CA GLN A 282 26.75 -24.29 8.63
C GLN A 282 26.81 -23.34 9.83
N GLY A 283 25.63 -22.95 10.34
CA GLY A 283 25.51 -22.10 11.54
C GLY A 283 25.77 -20.61 11.31
N LEU A 284 26.01 -20.18 10.07
CA LEU A 284 26.17 -18.76 9.73
C LEU A 284 24.84 -17.99 9.81
N PRO A 285 24.87 -16.67 10.07
CA PRO A 285 23.68 -15.83 10.01
C PRO A 285 23.13 -15.75 8.56
N ASN A 286 21.87 -15.34 8.41
CA ASN A 286 21.36 -15.02 7.10
C ASN A 286 21.87 -13.64 6.62
N ILE A 287 21.92 -13.44 5.32
CA ILE A 287 22.38 -12.20 4.69
C ILE A 287 21.30 -11.58 3.83
N ARG A 288 21.29 -10.24 3.82
CA ARG A 288 20.64 -9.41 2.81
C ARG A 288 21.64 -8.41 2.28
N ASP A 289 21.83 -8.44 0.99
CA ASP A 289 22.57 -7.44 0.25
C ASP A 289 21.58 -6.61 -0.57
N HIS A 290 21.14 -5.52 0.01
CA HIS A 290 20.14 -4.66 -0.62
C HIS A 290 20.70 -3.94 -1.85
N ASP A 291 22.02 -3.61 -1.87
CA ASP A 291 22.65 -2.97 -3.03
C ASP A 291 22.78 -3.93 -4.23
N GLY A 292 23.02 -5.22 -3.97
CA GLY A 292 23.03 -6.27 -4.98
C GLY A 292 21.68 -6.90 -5.24
N SER A 293 20.64 -6.49 -4.50
CA SER A 293 19.28 -7.02 -4.56
C SER A 293 19.18 -8.53 -4.35
N VAL A 294 19.98 -9.11 -3.45
CA VAL A 294 20.04 -10.55 -3.16
C VAL A 294 19.92 -10.85 -1.67
N TYR A 295 19.50 -12.09 -1.38
CA TYR A 295 19.51 -12.64 -0.04
C TYR A 295 20.19 -14.01 -0.03
N ILE A 296 20.77 -14.37 1.11
CA ILE A 296 21.47 -15.65 1.34
C ILE A 296 20.99 -16.21 2.67
N ARG A 297 20.52 -17.47 2.63
CA ARG A 297 20.11 -18.21 3.81
C ARG A 297 20.90 -19.50 3.91
N PRO A 298 21.66 -19.72 4.99
CA PRO A 298 22.23 -21.05 5.27
C PRO A 298 21.12 -22.08 5.51
N GLN A 299 21.25 -23.23 4.86
CA GLN A 299 20.34 -24.37 4.97
C GLN A 299 21.14 -25.65 5.19
N GLY A 300 21.42 -25.95 6.46
CA GLY A 300 22.42 -26.94 6.82
C GLY A 300 23.82 -26.53 6.29
N SER A 301 24.43 -27.35 5.47
CA SER A 301 25.69 -27.03 4.79
C SER A 301 25.53 -26.42 3.40
N SER A 302 24.32 -26.14 2.95
CA SER A 302 24.03 -25.49 1.68
C SER A 302 23.62 -24.04 1.88
N LEU A 303 23.70 -23.23 0.81
CA LEU A 303 23.19 -21.87 0.79
C LEU A 303 21.96 -21.78 -0.13
N CYS A 304 20.85 -21.25 0.39
CA CYS A 304 19.72 -20.78 -0.39
C CYS A 304 20.05 -19.37 -0.86
N LEU A 305 20.04 -19.13 -2.16
CA LEU A 305 20.53 -17.93 -2.84
C LEU A 305 19.42 -17.36 -3.73
N GLY A 306 18.87 -16.22 -3.41
CA GLY A 306 17.78 -15.59 -4.17
C GLY A 306 17.91 -14.07 -4.21
N GLY A 307 16.94 -13.41 -4.84
CA GLY A 307 16.94 -11.96 -4.94
C GLY A 307 15.76 -11.43 -5.73
N TYR A 308 15.78 -10.12 -6.00
CA TYR A 308 14.77 -9.39 -6.74
C TYR A 308 15.40 -8.79 -8.00
N GLU A 309 15.16 -9.42 -9.12
CA GLU A 309 15.67 -9.00 -10.42
C GLU A 309 14.94 -7.75 -10.96
N PRO A 310 15.61 -6.91 -11.78
CA PRO A 310 14.99 -5.69 -12.32
C PRO A 310 13.96 -5.96 -13.42
N ASN A 311 13.84 -7.19 -13.90
CA ASN A 311 12.89 -7.61 -14.94
C ASN A 311 12.08 -8.84 -14.52
N PRO A 312 11.26 -8.73 -13.46
CA PRO A 312 10.45 -9.85 -12.97
C PRO A 312 9.47 -10.35 -14.02
N ILE A 313 9.21 -11.65 -14.01
CA ILE A 313 8.28 -12.30 -14.95
C ILE A 313 6.87 -12.23 -14.41
N ILE A 314 6.03 -11.41 -15.02
CA ILE A 314 4.60 -11.34 -14.73
C ILE A 314 3.91 -12.57 -15.32
N LEU A 315 3.06 -13.22 -14.52
CA LEU A 315 2.20 -14.32 -14.94
C LEU A 315 0.81 -13.76 -15.29
N GLU A 316 0.27 -14.18 -16.43
CA GLU A 316 -1.12 -13.83 -16.79
C GLU A 316 -2.11 -14.44 -15.79
N SER A 317 -1.87 -15.69 -15.42
CA SER A 317 -2.65 -16.41 -14.40
C SER A 317 -1.84 -17.60 -13.86
N VAL A 318 -2.27 -18.10 -12.70
CA VAL A 318 -1.75 -19.35 -12.13
C VAL A 318 -2.83 -20.43 -12.26
N PRO A 319 -2.53 -21.64 -12.80
CA PRO A 319 -3.49 -22.72 -12.94
C PRO A 319 -4.18 -23.09 -11.62
N ARG A 320 -5.41 -23.61 -11.72
CA ARG A 320 -6.19 -23.99 -10.51
C ARG A 320 -5.58 -25.19 -9.79
N ASP A 321 -4.99 -26.08 -10.52
CA ASP A 321 -4.39 -27.34 -10.07
C ASP A 321 -2.91 -27.22 -9.72
N PHE A 322 -2.34 -26.02 -9.84
CA PHE A 322 -0.97 -25.73 -9.43
C PHE A 322 -0.82 -25.93 -7.91
N THR A 323 -0.18 -27.03 -7.49
CA THR A 323 -0.12 -27.49 -6.10
C THR A 323 1.20 -28.20 -5.84
N PHE A 324 2.00 -27.71 -4.88
CA PHE A 324 3.36 -28.18 -4.64
C PHE A 324 4.19 -28.30 -5.93
N ASP A 325 4.00 -27.36 -6.82
CA ASP A 325 4.58 -27.31 -8.14
C ASP A 325 5.48 -26.09 -8.30
N LEU A 326 6.38 -26.13 -9.28
CA LEU A 326 7.33 -25.06 -9.58
C LEU A 326 7.39 -24.85 -11.08
N TYR A 327 7.71 -23.63 -11.48
CA TYR A 327 8.09 -23.30 -12.84
C TYR A 327 9.56 -23.57 -13.09
N ASP A 328 9.94 -23.75 -14.35
CA ASP A 328 11.34 -23.72 -14.74
C ASP A 328 11.95 -22.35 -14.46
N LEU A 329 13.20 -22.36 -13.96
CA LEU A 329 13.96 -21.15 -13.71
C LEU A 329 14.44 -20.56 -15.05
N ASP A 330 14.14 -19.28 -15.26
CA ASP A 330 14.72 -18.51 -16.36
C ASP A 330 16.12 -17.99 -15.94
N TRP A 331 17.14 -18.66 -16.47
CA TRP A 331 18.53 -18.32 -16.17
C TRP A 331 18.97 -16.97 -16.71
N ASN A 332 18.37 -16.47 -17.79
CA ASN A 332 18.70 -15.14 -18.30
C ASN A 332 18.27 -14.06 -17.30
N VAL A 333 17.07 -14.21 -16.75
CA VAL A 333 16.53 -13.30 -15.72
C VAL A 333 17.32 -13.46 -14.42
N PHE A 334 17.51 -14.70 -13.94
CA PHE A 334 18.19 -15.00 -12.67
C PHE A 334 19.69 -14.69 -12.69
N SER A 335 20.31 -14.56 -13.86
CA SER A 335 21.74 -14.22 -14.01
C SER A 335 22.11 -12.91 -13.33
N PHE A 336 21.18 -11.97 -13.21
CA PHE A 336 21.36 -10.73 -12.44
C PHE A 336 21.72 -11.04 -10.97
N ASN A 337 20.92 -11.89 -10.33
CA ASN A 337 21.16 -12.28 -8.95
C ASN A 337 22.44 -13.10 -8.80
N MET A 338 22.70 -14.04 -9.72
CA MET A 338 23.93 -14.83 -9.68
C MET A 338 25.19 -13.98 -9.80
N LYS A 339 25.18 -12.92 -10.62
CA LYS A 339 26.30 -11.99 -10.76
C LYS A 339 26.62 -11.31 -9.41
N ALA A 340 25.59 -10.81 -8.71
CA ALA A 340 25.75 -10.17 -7.41
C ALA A 340 26.24 -11.16 -6.34
N LEU A 341 25.72 -12.39 -6.34
CA LEU A 341 26.07 -13.45 -5.40
C LEU A 341 27.53 -13.93 -5.59
N LEU A 342 28.00 -14.06 -6.83
CA LEU A 342 29.37 -14.43 -7.14
C LEU A 342 30.39 -13.34 -6.74
N GLN A 343 29.98 -12.08 -6.78
CA GLN A 343 30.82 -10.99 -6.27
C GLN A 343 30.94 -11.02 -4.74
N LEU A 344 29.86 -11.40 -4.04
CA LEU A 344 29.84 -11.48 -2.59
C LEU A 344 30.59 -12.69 -2.06
N ILE A 345 30.39 -13.85 -2.70
CA ILE A 345 30.94 -15.13 -2.26
C ILE A 345 31.64 -15.80 -3.45
N PRO A 346 32.92 -15.47 -3.69
CA PRO A 346 33.67 -16.00 -4.83
C PRO A 346 33.74 -17.55 -4.87
N LYS A 347 33.66 -18.20 -3.70
CA LYS A 347 33.60 -19.66 -3.59
C LYS A 347 32.46 -20.29 -4.39
N LEU A 348 31.35 -19.57 -4.59
CA LEU A 348 30.21 -20.07 -5.40
C LEU A 348 30.58 -20.34 -6.85
N SER A 349 31.67 -19.76 -7.37
CA SER A 349 32.15 -20.06 -8.74
C SER A 349 32.61 -21.50 -8.93
N THR A 350 32.91 -22.21 -7.86
CA THR A 350 33.41 -23.62 -7.85
C THR A 350 32.40 -24.61 -7.26
N VAL A 351 31.22 -24.11 -6.84
CA VAL A 351 30.18 -24.93 -6.19
C VAL A 351 29.01 -25.12 -7.15
N GLY A 352 28.52 -26.34 -7.27
CA GLY A 352 27.35 -26.66 -8.09
C GLY A 352 26.03 -26.19 -7.47
N ILE A 353 24.98 -26.17 -8.30
CA ILE A 353 23.60 -25.91 -7.87
C ILE A 353 22.88 -27.26 -7.71
N LYS A 354 22.42 -27.51 -6.48
CA LYS A 354 21.71 -28.74 -6.11
C LYS A 354 20.26 -28.73 -6.62
N THR A 355 19.57 -27.59 -6.51
CA THR A 355 18.17 -27.44 -6.95
C THR A 355 17.83 -26.00 -7.23
N THR A 356 16.82 -25.80 -8.07
CA THR A 356 16.21 -24.49 -8.36
C THR A 356 14.78 -24.49 -7.83
N VAL A 357 14.35 -23.38 -7.32
CA VAL A 357 12.99 -23.13 -6.85
C VAL A 357 12.48 -21.85 -7.52
N CYS A 358 11.44 -21.99 -8.34
CA CYS A 358 10.81 -20.88 -9.02
C CYS A 358 9.29 -21.04 -8.90
N GLY A 359 8.66 -20.27 -8.04
CA GLY A 359 7.24 -20.37 -7.75
C GLY A 359 6.47 -19.09 -8.03
N PRO A 360 5.11 -19.19 -8.06
CA PRO A 360 4.28 -18.00 -8.20
C PRO A 360 4.09 -17.30 -6.86
N GLU A 361 4.28 -16.00 -6.84
CA GLU A 361 4.01 -15.15 -5.70
C GLU A 361 3.09 -13.97 -6.06
N SER A 362 2.43 -13.39 -5.06
CA SER A 362 1.46 -12.31 -5.26
C SER A 362 2.04 -10.96 -4.90
N PHE A 363 1.98 -10.03 -5.86
CA PHE A 363 2.47 -8.65 -5.73
C PHE A 363 1.35 -7.64 -5.89
N THR A 364 1.56 -6.45 -5.33
CA THR A 364 0.62 -5.34 -5.30
C THR A 364 1.27 -4.06 -5.85
N PRO A 365 0.49 -3.09 -6.33
CA PRO A 365 1.03 -1.87 -6.94
C PRO A 365 1.90 -0.99 -6.04
N ASP A 366 1.78 -1.13 -4.73
CA ASP A 366 2.48 -0.32 -3.72
C ASP A 366 3.30 -1.13 -2.73
N HIS A 367 3.54 -2.40 -3.04
CA HIS A 367 4.32 -3.33 -2.23
C HIS A 367 3.80 -3.51 -0.79
N LYS A 368 2.49 -3.30 -0.55
CA LYS A 368 1.83 -3.54 0.74
C LYS A 368 0.73 -4.58 0.59
N PRO A 369 0.54 -5.48 1.56
CA PRO A 369 -0.58 -6.42 1.55
C PRO A 369 -1.93 -5.75 1.34
N ILE A 370 -2.88 -6.47 0.75
CA ILE A 370 -4.28 -6.08 0.64
C ILE A 370 -5.03 -6.70 1.80
N MET A 371 -5.60 -5.84 2.67
CA MET A 371 -6.32 -6.25 3.88
C MET A 371 -7.61 -5.45 4.05
N GLY A 372 -8.49 -5.93 4.94
CA GLY A 372 -9.73 -5.25 5.30
C GLY A 372 -10.94 -5.69 4.49
N GLU A 373 -12.08 -5.07 4.78
CA GLU A 373 -13.39 -5.38 4.16
C GLU A 373 -13.49 -4.75 2.77
N ASP A 374 -14.02 -5.52 1.81
CA ASP A 374 -14.30 -5.01 0.47
C ASP A 374 -15.36 -3.90 0.52
N PRO A 375 -15.10 -2.74 -0.10
CA PRO A 375 -16.03 -1.60 -0.05
C PRO A 375 -17.35 -1.82 -0.81
N ASN A 376 -17.39 -2.78 -1.73
CA ASN A 376 -18.57 -3.08 -2.57
C ASN A 376 -19.23 -4.42 -2.22
N CYS A 377 -18.61 -5.23 -1.34
CA CYS A 377 -19.12 -6.52 -0.91
C CYS A 377 -19.00 -6.68 0.59
N ILE A 378 -20.08 -6.41 1.32
CA ILE A 378 -20.13 -6.49 2.78
C ILE A 378 -19.84 -7.92 3.23
N GLY A 379 -18.98 -8.07 4.23
CA GLY A 379 -18.57 -9.34 4.80
C GLY A 379 -17.47 -10.08 4.01
N LEU A 380 -17.00 -9.53 2.88
CA LEU A 380 -15.83 -10.06 2.18
C LEU A 380 -14.57 -9.33 2.66
N PHE A 381 -13.69 -10.04 3.33
CA PHE A 381 -12.41 -9.53 3.83
C PHE A 381 -11.24 -10.10 3.03
N TYR A 382 -10.11 -9.40 3.04
CA TYR A 382 -8.87 -9.80 2.39
C TYR A 382 -7.70 -9.91 3.37
N SER A 383 -6.82 -10.86 3.11
CA SER A 383 -5.48 -10.97 3.69
C SER A 383 -4.57 -11.64 2.65
N CYS A 384 -4.10 -10.87 1.66
CA CYS A 384 -3.37 -11.39 0.50
C CYS A 384 -2.38 -10.36 -0.07
N GLY A 385 -1.61 -10.73 -1.11
CA GLY A 385 -0.67 -9.82 -1.76
C GLY A 385 0.51 -9.44 -0.88
N TYR A 386 1.16 -10.43 -0.27
CA TYR A 386 2.21 -10.18 0.72
C TYR A 386 3.58 -9.84 0.14
N ASN A 387 3.72 -9.77 -1.18
CA ASN A 387 4.95 -9.32 -1.84
C ASN A 387 6.20 -10.05 -1.32
N SER A 388 6.20 -11.38 -1.34
CA SER A 388 7.28 -12.26 -0.82
C SER A 388 7.46 -12.24 0.71
N ALA A 389 6.68 -11.47 1.47
CA ALA A 389 6.85 -11.27 2.91
C ALA A 389 5.79 -11.98 3.78
N GLY A 390 5.07 -12.97 3.24
CA GLY A 390 3.96 -13.65 3.92
C GLY A 390 4.34 -14.39 5.19
N MET A 391 5.57 -14.87 5.30
CA MET A 391 6.08 -15.51 6.51
C MET A 391 6.38 -14.48 7.60
N MET A 392 6.95 -13.34 7.24
CA MET A 392 7.30 -12.28 8.19
C MET A 392 6.08 -11.58 8.78
N PHE A 393 5.12 -11.21 7.93
CA PHE A 393 3.95 -10.42 8.33
C PHE A 393 2.75 -11.27 8.74
N GLY A 394 2.76 -12.57 8.46
CA GLY A 394 1.60 -13.45 8.65
C GLY A 394 0.98 -13.36 10.02
N GLY A 395 1.77 -13.43 11.09
CA GLY A 395 1.30 -13.36 12.46
C GLY A 395 0.66 -12.01 12.82
N GLY A 396 1.39 -10.92 12.59
CA GLY A 396 0.89 -9.57 12.89
C GLY A 396 -0.29 -9.15 12.03
N CYS A 397 -0.26 -9.48 10.74
CA CYS A 397 -1.41 -9.24 9.86
C CYS A 397 -2.59 -10.15 10.21
N GLY A 398 -2.34 -11.40 10.62
CA GLY A 398 -3.35 -12.32 11.12
C GLY A 398 -4.06 -11.78 12.34
N GLU A 399 -3.32 -11.21 13.29
CA GLU A 399 -3.89 -10.52 14.46
C GLU A 399 -4.75 -9.33 14.05
N GLN A 400 -4.23 -8.44 13.18
CA GLN A 400 -4.95 -7.24 12.78
C GLN A 400 -6.21 -7.55 11.97
N ILE A 401 -6.18 -8.56 11.09
CA ILE A 401 -7.39 -8.94 10.32
C ILE A 401 -8.43 -9.61 11.20
N ALA A 402 -8.04 -10.41 12.21
CA ALA A 402 -8.96 -10.97 13.19
C ALA A 402 -9.66 -9.87 14.00
N GLN A 403 -8.91 -8.87 14.47
CA GLN A 403 -9.48 -7.70 15.16
C GLN A 403 -10.40 -6.89 14.23
N TRP A 404 -10.03 -6.77 12.95
CA TRP A 404 -10.84 -6.05 11.97
C TRP A 404 -12.20 -6.72 11.76
N ILE A 405 -12.21 -8.04 11.62
CA ILE A 405 -13.44 -8.83 11.48
C ILE A 405 -14.31 -8.70 12.71
N ILE A 406 -13.73 -8.91 13.90
CA ILE A 406 -14.50 -8.97 15.18
C ILE A 406 -14.94 -7.58 15.65
N HIS A 407 -14.05 -6.59 15.57
CA HIS A 407 -14.29 -5.26 16.13
C HIS A 407 -14.67 -4.20 15.06
N GLY A 408 -14.68 -4.58 13.77
CA GLY A 408 -14.96 -3.67 12.64
C GLY A 408 -13.80 -2.71 12.31
N ARG A 409 -12.63 -2.88 12.95
CA ARG A 409 -11.38 -2.15 12.69
C ARG A 409 -10.17 -2.87 13.26
N PRO A 410 -8.97 -2.66 12.70
CA PRO A 410 -7.72 -3.11 13.30
C PRO A 410 -7.35 -2.22 14.50
N GLU A 411 -6.47 -2.70 15.36
CA GLU A 411 -5.92 -1.91 16.46
C GLU A 411 -4.85 -0.93 15.96
N LYS A 412 -3.97 -1.38 15.07
CA LYS A 412 -2.88 -0.59 14.49
C LYS A 412 -3.36 0.29 13.35
N TYR A 413 -2.52 1.27 12.98
CA TYR A 413 -2.79 2.15 11.83
C TYR A 413 -2.55 1.40 10.51
N MET A 414 -3.57 0.72 10.01
CA MET A 414 -3.50 -0.16 8.83
C MET A 414 -3.98 0.51 7.53
N PHE A 415 -3.98 1.85 7.45
CA PHE A 415 -4.46 2.57 6.26
C PHE A 415 -3.72 2.15 4.97
N ASN A 416 -2.39 2.00 5.04
CA ASN A 416 -1.57 1.58 3.90
C ASN A 416 -1.77 0.10 3.49
N TYR A 417 -2.53 -0.66 4.26
CA TYR A 417 -2.87 -2.06 4.00
C TYR A 417 -4.33 -2.23 3.58
N ASP A 418 -5.17 -1.22 3.86
CA ASP A 418 -6.59 -1.26 3.60
C ASP A 418 -6.87 -1.28 2.10
N ILE A 419 -7.71 -2.22 1.64
CA ILE A 419 -8.12 -2.31 0.22
C ILE A 419 -8.72 -0.99 -0.29
N ARG A 420 -9.35 -0.20 0.57
CA ARG A 420 -9.96 1.09 0.23
C ARG A 420 -8.96 2.17 -0.19
N ARG A 421 -7.63 1.91 -0.08
CA ARG A 421 -6.59 2.79 -0.64
C ARG A 421 -6.55 2.77 -2.17
N PHE A 422 -7.09 1.72 -2.79
CA PHE A 422 -7.26 1.62 -4.23
C PHE A 422 -8.68 2.01 -4.62
N SER A 423 -8.84 2.82 -5.66
CA SER A 423 -10.16 3.10 -6.22
C SER A 423 -10.67 1.88 -6.99
N PHE A 424 -11.98 1.87 -7.24
CA PHE A 424 -12.62 0.83 -8.03
C PHE A 424 -12.05 0.74 -9.46
N GLU A 425 -11.71 1.89 -10.06
CA GLU A 425 -11.09 1.97 -11.38
C GLU A 425 -9.68 1.38 -11.36
N GLN A 426 -8.88 1.71 -10.36
CA GLN A 426 -7.53 1.16 -10.18
C GLN A 426 -7.55 -0.36 -9.96
N ALA A 427 -8.50 -0.87 -9.19
CA ALA A 427 -8.63 -2.32 -8.96
C ALA A 427 -8.91 -3.11 -10.24
N LYS A 428 -9.54 -2.49 -11.24
CA LYS A 428 -9.85 -3.07 -12.56
C LYS A 428 -8.77 -2.85 -13.61
N ASP A 429 -7.97 -1.80 -13.46
CA ASP A 429 -6.95 -1.42 -14.43
C ASP A 429 -5.71 -2.32 -14.29
N MET A 430 -5.70 -3.39 -15.10
CA MET A 430 -4.60 -4.36 -15.06
C MET A 430 -3.32 -3.83 -15.70
N ILE A 431 -3.39 -2.87 -16.60
CA ILE A 431 -2.19 -2.25 -17.19
C ILE A 431 -1.49 -1.46 -16.09
N TRP A 432 -2.22 -0.59 -15.41
CA TRP A 432 -1.72 0.16 -14.27
C TRP A 432 -1.18 -0.76 -13.16
N ALA A 433 -1.94 -1.81 -12.80
CA ALA A 433 -1.53 -2.73 -11.75
C ALA A 433 -0.25 -3.50 -12.11
N ASN A 434 -0.11 -3.95 -13.37
CA ASN A 434 1.10 -4.63 -13.85
C ASN A 434 2.32 -3.71 -13.80
N GLU A 435 2.23 -2.50 -14.37
CA GLU A 435 3.33 -1.53 -14.37
C GLU A 435 3.79 -1.21 -12.96
N ARG A 436 2.85 -0.85 -12.07
CA ARG A 436 3.13 -0.50 -10.67
C ARG A 436 3.72 -1.67 -9.88
N SER A 437 3.16 -2.89 -10.05
CA SER A 437 3.66 -4.07 -9.34
C SER A 437 5.03 -4.50 -9.85
N HIS A 438 5.32 -4.33 -11.14
CA HIS A 438 6.63 -4.57 -11.72
C HIS A 438 7.69 -3.64 -11.10
N GLU A 439 7.45 -2.34 -11.08
CA GLU A 439 8.37 -1.38 -10.47
C GLU A 439 8.52 -1.62 -8.96
N SER A 440 7.42 -1.93 -8.26
CA SER A 440 7.47 -2.20 -6.82
C SER A 440 8.26 -3.46 -6.46
N TYR A 441 8.24 -4.48 -7.33
CA TYR A 441 9.08 -5.68 -7.21
C TYR A 441 10.57 -5.32 -7.34
N MET A 442 10.94 -4.60 -8.40
CA MET A 442 12.32 -4.16 -8.63
C MET A 442 12.88 -3.37 -7.45
N LYS A 443 12.05 -2.50 -6.87
CA LYS A 443 12.42 -1.61 -5.77
C LYS A 443 12.30 -2.23 -4.37
N ASN A 444 12.12 -3.56 -4.26
CA ASN A 444 11.91 -4.19 -2.96
C ASN A 444 13.04 -3.92 -1.93
N TYR A 445 14.28 -3.78 -2.42
CA TYR A 445 15.47 -3.51 -1.61
C TYR A 445 16.04 -2.11 -1.78
N ASP A 446 15.38 -1.24 -2.54
CA ASP A 446 15.83 0.15 -2.71
C ASP A 446 15.75 0.92 -1.40
N ILE A 447 16.62 1.93 -1.28
CA ILE A 447 16.53 2.92 -0.20
C ILE A 447 15.24 3.71 -0.38
N ILE A 448 14.46 3.85 0.68
CA ILE A 448 13.24 4.65 0.66
C ILE A 448 13.59 6.10 1.00
N PHE A 449 13.59 6.95 -0.02
CA PHE A 449 13.82 8.39 0.15
C PHE A 449 12.51 9.15 0.41
N PRO A 450 12.56 10.31 1.09
CA PRO A 450 11.37 11.05 1.52
C PRO A 450 10.42 11.46 0.38
N HIS A 451 10.94 11.66 -0.82
CA HIS A 451 10.21 12.17 -1.98
C HIS A 451 10.31 11.28 -3.22
N ASP A 452 10.67 10.01 -3.04
CA ASP A 452 10.73 9.08 -4.16
C ASP A 452 9.37 9.00 -4.87
N GLN A 453 9.39 9.04 -6.19
CA GLN A 453 8.22 8.97 -7.04
C GLN A 453 8.31 7.78 -8.00
N PRO A 454 7.20 7.08 -8.23
CA PRO A 454 7.20 6.01 -9.22
C PRO A 454 7.33 6.55 -10.64
N LEU A 455 8.00 5.81 -11.50
CA LEU A 455 7.97 6.01 -12.95
C LEU A 455 6.83 5.24 -13.62
N ALA A 456 6.41 4.13 -13.03
CA ALA A 456 5.34 3.26 -13.52
C ALA A 456 3.94 3.77 -13.15
N GLY A 457 2.93 3.35 -13.92
CA GLY A 457 1.52 3.58 -13.62
C GLY A 457 1.15 5.04 -13.45
N ARG A 458 1.82 5.92 -14.18
CA ARG A 458 1.64 7.36 -14.15
C ARG A 458 0.47 7.78 -15.03
N ASN A 459 0.04 9.01 -14.85
CA ASN A 459 -1.04 9.59 -15.65
C ASN A 459 -2.42 8.88 -15.48
N ASN A 460 -2.62 8.13 -14.42
CA ASN A 460 -3.88 7.40 -14.13
C ASN A 460 -5.05 8.38 -13.89
N LYS A 461 -4.84 9.42 -13.06
CA LYS A 461 -5.80 10.50 -12.84
C LYS A 461 -5.16 11.86 -13.08
N LYS A 462 -5.71 12.61 -14.03
CA LYS A 462 -5.26 13.96 -14.40
C LYS A 462 -6.34 14.99 -14.08
N GLY A 463 -5.95 16.10 -13.48
CA GLY A 463 -6.79 17.29 -13.35
C GLY A 463 -7.02 18.00 -14.69
N ALA A 464 -8.03 18.87 -14.75
CA ALA A 464 -8.34 19.65 -15.96
C ALA A 464 -7.18 20.55 -16.41
N LEU A 465 -6.30 20.94 -15.50
CA LEU A 465 -5.15 21.82 -15.77
C LEU A 465 -3.84 21.05 -16.01
N HIS A 466 -3.85 19.73 -16.00
CA HIS A 466 -2.62 18.92 -16.06
C HIS A 466 -1.62 19.38 -17.13
N ASN A 467 -2.08 19.50 -18.37
CA ASN A 467 -1.22 19.89 -19.48
C ASN A 467 -0.75 21.37 -19.38
N GLU A 468 -1.60 22.26 -18.88
CA GLU A 468 -1.25 23.68 -18.69
C GLU A 468 -0.20 23.85 -17.59
N LEU A 469 -0.31 23.05 -16.53
CA LEU A 469 0.66 23.06 -15.42
C LEU A 469 2.02 22.51 -15.87
N ILE A 470 2.06 21.42 -16.64
CA ILE A 470 3.31 20.90 -17.21
C ILE A 470 3.97 21.95 -18.11
N LYS A 471 3.22 22.62 -19.01
CA LYS A 471 3.74 23.72 -19.83
C LYS A 471 4.28 24.87 -19.00
N SER A 472 3.73 25.06 -17.80
CA SER A 472 4.20 26.08 -16.85
C SER A 472 5.37 25.61 -15.97
N GLY A 473 5.93 24.43 -16.25
CA GLY A 473 7.09 23.89 -15.55
C GLY A 473 6.77 22.99 -14.37
N ALA A 474 5.51 22.54 -14.17
CA ALA A 474 5.17 21.67 -13.07
C ALA A 474 5.92 20.33 -13.14
N VAL A 475 6.56 19.96 -12.05
CA VAL A 475 7.04 18.61 -11.77
C VAL A 475 5.92 17.86 -11.04
N MET A 476 5.31 16.90 -11.76
CA MET A 476 4.15 16.19 -11.22
C MET A 476 4.55 15.09 -10.25
N GLU A 477 3.83 14.97 -9.15
CA GLU A 477 3.92 13.89 -8.16
C GLU A 477 2.67 13.03 -8.20
N ASN A 478 2.86 11.71 -8.14
CA ASN A 478 1.74 10.79 -8.00
C ASN A 478 1.29 10.70 -6.54
N SER A 479 0.02 10.95 -6.30
CA SER A 479 -0.60 10.77 -4.98
C SER A 479 -1.89 9.98 -5.11
N HIS A 480 -1.85 8.69 -4.76
CA HIS A 480 -3.00 7.78 -4.85
C HIS A 480 -3.69 7.80 -6.24
N GLY A 481 -2.86 7.77 -7.28
CA GLY A 481 -3.29 7.81 -8.67
C GLY A 481 -3.47 9.21 -9.28
N TRP A 482 -3.57 10.27 -8.48
CA TRP A 482 -3.63 11.64 -8.97
C TRP A 482 -2.26 12.18 -9.34
N GLU A 483 -2.15 12.80 -10.50
CA GLU A 483 -1.02 13.64 -10.89
C GLU A 483 -1.28 15.07 -10.38
N ARG A 484 -0.44 15.54 -9.46
CA ARG A 484 -0.54 16.87 -8.88
C ARG A 484 0.80 17.59 -8.89
N PRO A 485 0.86 18.93 -9.02
CA PRO A 485 2.13 19.65 -9.00
C PRO A 485 2.84 19.48 -7.66
N GLY A 486 4.04 18.91 -7.65
CA GLY A 486 4.93 18.90 -6.49
C GLY A 486 5.58 20.27 -6.29
N TRP A 487 6.15 20.81 -7.35
CA TRP A 487 6.81 22.12 -7.43
C TRP A 487 6.97 22.53 -8.90
N PHE A 488 7.52 23.71 -9.19
CA PHE A 488 7.62 24.23 -10.55
C PHE A 488 9.06 24.54 -10.96
N LEU A 489 9.49 24.03 -12.10
CA LEU A 489 10.77 24.37 -12.72
C LEU A 489 10.82 25.87 -13.06
N LEU A 490 11.99 26.47 -12.96
CA LEU A 490 12.21 27.84 -13.42
C LEU A 490 12.24 27.95 -14.94
N LYS A 491 12.66 26.88 -15.64
CA LYS A 491 12.71 26.78 -17.10
C LYS A 491 12.51 25.32 -17.54
N GLY A 492 11.87 25.14 -18.70
CA GLY A 492 11.64 23.82 -19.31
C GLY A 492 10.40 23.11 -18.77
N THR A 493 10.20 21.87 -19.20
CA THR A 493 9.08 21.00 -18.82
C THR A 493 9.58 19.64 -18.34
N ALA A 494 8.77 18.95 -17.55
CA ALA A 494 9.05 17.61 -17.03
C ALA A 494 7.92 16.66 -17.45
N ASP A 495 7.87 16.32 -18.72
CA ASP A 495 6.88 15.40 -19.26
C ASP A 495 7.12 13.97 -18.75
N ILE A 496 6.04 13.24 -18.45
CA ILE A 496 6.09 11.87 -17.99
C ILE A 496 5.87 10.93 -19.16
N LEU A 497 6.88 10.13 -19.48
CA LEU A 497 6.84 9.13 -20.54
C LEU A 497 6.11 7.86 -20.10
N GLN A 498 5.74 7.02 -21.08
CA GLN A 498 5.20 5.69 -20.81
C GLN A 498 6.25 4.83 -20.09
N TYR A 499 5.79 3.98 -19.16
CA TYR A 499 6.67 3.11 -18.40
C TYR A 499 7.45 2.13 -19.28
N ASP A 500 8.70 1.96 -18.97
CA ASP A 500 9.60 1.02 -19.63
C ASP A 500 9.95 -0.13 -18.70
N TYR A 501 9.32 -1.28 -18.92
CA TYR A 501 9.50 -2.49 -18.10
C TYR A 501 10.97 -2.96 -18.00
N TYR A 502 11.79 -2.70 -19.01
CA TYR A 502 13.14 -3.29 -19.11
C TYR A 502 14.26 -2.26 -18.98
N GLY A 503 13.95 -1.06 -18.53
CA GLY A 503 14.93 0.02 -18.45
C GLY A 503 15.43 0.50 -19.82
N ASN A 504 14.66 0.22 -20.88
CA ASN A 504 14.97 0.62 -22.27
C ASN A 504 14.72 2.12 -22.51
N TYR A 505 14.59 2.93 -21.45
CA TYR A 505 14.78 4.36 -21.62
C TYR A 505 16.15 4.66 -22.26
N GLY A 506 16.97 3.60 -22.36
CA GLY A 506 18.20 3.41 -23.11
C GLY A 506 19.20 4.50 -22.88
N THR A 507 20.45 4.26 -22.98
CA THR A 507 21.49 5.31 -22.85
C THR A 507 21.19 6.56 -23.68
N SER A 508 20.45 6.46 -24.79
CA SER A 508 20.01 7.59 -25.60
C SER A 508 18.66 8.20 -25.18
N LYS A 509 17.82 7.49 -24.40
CA LYS A 509 16.52 8.00 -23.97
C LYS A 509 16.54 8.54 -22.53
N THR A 510 17.39 8.01 -21.63
CA THR A 510 17.56 8.57 -20.28
C THR A 510 18.19 9.95 -20.31
N GLU A 511 19.10 10.22 -21.22
CA GLU A 511 19.67 11.58 -21.43
C GLU A 511 18.60 12.61 -21.82
N ASN A 512 17.49 12.17 -22.42
CA ASN A 512 16.37 13.00 -22.86
C ASN A 512 15.12 12.88 -21.98
N TYR A 513 15.11 12.02 -20.94
CA TYR A 513 13.98 11.87 -20.04
C TYR A 513 14.17 12.77 -18.81
N ASN A 514 13.86 14.05 -18.97
CA ASN A 514 14.06 15.07 -17.95
C ASN A 514 13.38 14.74 -16.62
N TYR A 515 12.15 14.19 -16.63
CA TYR A 515 11.45 13.80 -15.42
C TYR A 515 12.24 12.74 -14.61
N ALA A 516 12.75 11.69 -15.26
CA ALA A 516 13.53 10.66 -14.57
C ALA A 516 14.83 11.25 -13.97
N THR A 517 15.51 12.16 -14.70
CA THR A 517 16.70 12.85 -14.21
C THR A 517 16.41 13.71 -12.96
N ILE A 518 15.22 14.33 -12.91
CA ILE A 518 14.77 15.10 -11.74
C ILE A 518 14.53 14.18 -10.54
N ILE A 519 13.85 13.03 -10.76
CA ILE A 519 13.58 12.07 -9.69
C ILE A 519 14.86 11.43 -9.16
N GLU A 520 15.87 11.22 -10.01
CA GLU A 520 17.19 10.73 -9.57
C GLU A 520 17.83 11.66 -8.52
N LYS A 521 17.67 12.98 -8.68
CA LYS A 521 18.17 13.97 -7.71
C LYS A 521 17.45 13.96 -6.37
N GLU A 522 16.27 13.32 -6.27
CA GLU A 522 15.54 13.12 -5.02
C GLU A 522 16.10 11.96 -4.18
N ARG A 523 16.99 11.13 -4.75
CA ARG A 523 17.61 10.00 -4.05
C ARG A 523 18.73 10.47 -3.13
N THR A 524 18.35 11.24 -2.13
CA THR A 524 19.23 11.79 -1.10
C THR A 524 18.48 11.93 0.22
N PHE A 525 19.20 11.85 1.33
CA PHE A 525 18.71 12.22 2.66
C PHE A 525 18.93 13.71 2.97
N ASP A 526 19.67 14.40 2.13
CA ASP A 526 19.87 15.85 2.17
C ASP A 526 18.80 16.58 1.36
N PHE A 527 18.85 17.92 1.38
CA PHE A 527 18.00 18.74 0.54
C PHE A 527 18.50 18.72 -0.91
N PRO A 528 17.68 18.33 -1.89
CA PRO A 528 18.07 18.41 -3.30
C PRO A 528 18.19 19.85 -3.77
N GLU A 529 18.92 20.09 -4.88
CA GLU A 529 19.19 21.43 -5.43
C GLU A 529 17.90 22.27 -5.64
N HIS A 530 16.82 21.64 -6.06
CA HIS A 530 15.55 22.32 -6.30
C HIS A 530 14.77 22.69 -5.02
N HIS A 531 15.30 22.34 -3.83
CA HIS A 531 14.72 22.80 -2.56
C HIS A 531 14.68 24.32 -2.46
N GLU A 532 15.66 25.02 -3.04
CA GLU A 532 15.65 26.48 -3.10
C GLU A 532 14.47 27.03 -3.92
N ILE A 533 14.04 26.33 -4.98
CA ILE A 533 12.85 26.72 -5.76
C ILE A 533 11.59 26.55 -4.90
N ILE A 534 11.46 25.46 -4.17
CA ILE A 534 10.33 25.22 -3.26
C ILE A 534 10.27 26.29 -2.16
N LYS A 535 11.43 26.68 -1.64
CA LYS A 535 11.56 27.80 -0.68
C LYS A 535 11.05 29.12 -1.30
N GLN A 536 11.39 29.43 -2.55
CA GLN A 536 10.92 30.63 -3.25
C GLN A 536 9.40 30.60 -3.46
N GLU A 537 8.80 29.44 -3.73
CA GLU A 537 7.34 29.28 -3.78
C GLU A 537 6.70 29.57 -2.42
N ALA A 538 7.27 29.03 -1.34
CA ALA A 538 6.79 29.29 0.01
C ALA A 538 6.91 30.76 0.40
N LEU A 539 8.01 31.42 0.12
CA LEU A 539 8.22 32.85 0.36
C LEU A 539 7.27 33.73 -0.46
N ALA A 540 6.95 33.35 -1.68
CA ALA A 540 5.96 34.04 -2.49
C ALA A 540 4.56 33.98 -1.83
N CYS A 541 4.20 32.85 -1.22
CA CYS A 541 2.97 32.73 -0.45
C CYS A 541 2.94 33.69 0.76
N ARG A 542 4.06 33.86 1.46
CA ARG A 542 4.15 34.78 2.62
C ARG A 542 4.10 36.25 2.22
N ASN A 543 4.77 36.62 1.13
CA ASN A 543 5.05 38.01 0.79
C ASN A 543 4.14 38.58 -0.29
N GLN A 544 3.56 37.74 -1.15
CA GLN A 544 2.82 38.13 -2.35
C GLN A 544 1.50 37.34 -2.49
N ALA A 545 1.45 36.42 -3.43
CA ALA A 545 0.39 35.46 -3.62
C ALA A 545 0.90 34.23 -4.37
N VAL A 546 0.26 33.11 -4.16
CA VAL A 546 0.46 31.86 -4.94
C VAL A 546 -0.88 31.27 -5.34
N LEU A 547 -0.85 30.50 -6.44
CA LEU A 547 -1.98 29.70 -6.90
C LEU A 547 -1.60 28.22 -6.84
N PHE A 548 -2.37 27.43 -6.08
CA PHE A 548 -2.29 25.99 -6.01
C PHE A 548 -3.44 25.35 -6.80
N ASP A 549 -3.15 24.31 -7.59
CA ASP A 549 -4.17 23.40 -8.06
C ASP A 549 -4.44 22.34 -7.00
N MET A 550 -5.59 22.43 -6.37
CA MET A 550 -6.08 21.50 -5.36
C MET A 550 -7.24 20.64 -5.87
N SER A 551 -7.39 20.49 -7.18
CA SER A 551 -8.50 19.77 -7.81
C SER A 551 -8.57 18.30 -7.42
N SER A 552 -7.47 17.71 -6.95
CA SER A 552 -7.43 16.34 -6.41
C SER A 552 -8.20 16.16 -5.10
N LEU A 553 -8.57 17.23 -4.37
CA LEU A 553 -9.44 17.13 -3.18
C LEU A 553 -10.74 16.41 -3.52
N SER A 554 -11.20 15.52 -2.64
CA SER A 554 -12.50 14.88 -2.76
C SER A 554 -13.63 15.84 -2.38
N LYS A 555 -14.73 15.77 -3.13
CA LYS A 555 -15.89 16.65 -2.97
C LYS A 555 -17.17 15.85 -3.02
N PHE A 556 -17.95 15.96 -1.95
CA PHE A 556 -19.21 15.24 -1.82
C PHE A 556 -20.35 16.19 -1.45
N TYR A 557 -21.57 15.83 -1.89
CA TYR A 557 -22.79 16.42 -1.35
C TYR A 557 -23.57 15.37 -0.57
N LEU A 558 -23.97 15.74 0.64
CA LEU A 558 -24.94 14.99 1.44
C LEU A 558 -26.25 15.77 1.43
N CYS A 559 -27.31 15.16 0.87
CA CYS A 559 -28.61 15.80 0.65
C CYS A 559 -29.74 14.97 1.25
N GLY A 560 -30.79 15.61 1.72
CA GLY A 560 -31.99 14.92 2.19
C GLY A 560 -32.57 15.50 3.48
N PRO A 561 -33.77 15.02 3.89
CA PRO A 561 -34.48 15.58 5.05
C PRO A 561 -33.70 15.51 6.37
N GLN A 562 -32.87 14.47 6.54
CA GLN A 562 -32.10 14.25 7.77
C GLN A 562 -30.62 14.66 7.66
N VAL A 563 -30.29 15.55 6.69
CA VAL A 563 -28.89 15.89 6.39
C VAL A 563 -28.14 16.50 7.59
N GLN A 564 -28.81 17.34 8.41
CA GLN A 564 -28.21 17.90 9.62
C GLN A 564 -27.88 16.82 10.65
N GLN A 565 -28.84 15.93 10.92
CA GLN A 565 -28.67 14.82 11.86
C GLN A 565 -27.57 13.86 11.41
N ALA A 566 -27.54 13.51 10.12
CA ALA A 566 -26.50 12.66 9.56
C ALA A 566 -25.11 13.30 9.65
N ALA A 567 -24.99 14.58 9.35
CA ALA A 567 -23.73 15.31 9.45
C ALA A 567 -23.24 15.42 10.91
N GLU A 568 -24.11 15.69 11.87
CA GLU A 568 -23.77 15.73 13.30
C GLU A 568 -23.39 14.36 13.85
N TYR A 569 -23.95 13.27 13.32
CA TYR A 569 -23.54 11.93 13.69
C TYR A 569 -22.15 11.57 13.14
N LEU A 570 -21.84 12.02 11.92
CA LEU A 570 -20.57 11.77 11.24
C LEU A 570 -19.40 12.51 11.87
N LEU A 571 -19.62 13.73 12.38
CA LEU A 571 -18.58 14.66 12.77
C LEU A 571 -18.48 14.82 14.29
N ILE A 572 -17.26 15.07 14.77
CA ILE A 572 -17.03 15.33 16.20
C ILE A 572 -17.54 16.70 16.66
N SER A 573 -17.62 17.67 15.76
CA SER A 573 -18.00 19.04 16.07
C SER A 573 -19.45 19.31 15.69
N THR A 574 -20.12 20.20 16.43
CA THR A 574 -21.47 20.68 16.08
C THR A 574 -21.46 21.31 14.70
N VAL A 575 -22.28 20.79 13.80
CA VAL A 575 -22.37 21.27 12.42
C VAL A 575 -23.13 22.59 12.37
N PRO A 576 -22.56 23.65 11.76
CA PRO A 576 -23.22 24.94 11.69
C PRO A 576 -24.57 24.85 10.96
N ASP A 577 -25.62 25.36 11.57
CA ASP A 577 -26.93 25.47 10.91
C ASP A 577 -26.98 26.65 9.92
N LYS A 578 -26.14 27.67 10.14
CA LYS A 578 -26.07 28.86 9.28
C LYS A 578 -25.57 28.51 7.88
N ILE A 579 -26.36 28.88 6.87
CA ILE A 579 -26.03 28.69 5.45
C ILE A 579 -24.72 29.44 5.11
N ASN A 580 -23.92 28.80 4.23
CA ASN A 580 -22.60 29.24 3.77
C ASN A 580 -21.50 29.28 4.85
N LYS A 581 -21.78 28.88 6.09
CA LYS A 581 -20.74 28.71 7.11
C LYS A 581 -20.01 27.37 6.94
N ALA A 582 -18.71 27.45 6.89
CA ALA A 582 -17.82 26.28 6.83
C ALA A 582 -17.35 25.86 8.23
N LEU A 583 -17.06 24.59 8.38
CA LEU A 583 -16.48 24.00 9.58
C LEU A 583 -15.41 22.99 9.16
N TYR A 584 -14.23 23.05 9.75
CA TYR A 584 -13.23 21.98 9.65
C TYR A 584 -13.38 21.03 10.84
N SER A 585 -13.56 19.73 10.57
CA SER A 585 -13.86 18.74 11.60
C SER A 585 -13.31 17.34 11.22
N CYS A 586 -13.42 16.41 12.15
CA CYS A 586 -13.03 15.00 11.95
C CYS A 586 -14.26 14.10 11.92
N MET A 587 -14.23 13.09 11.05
CA MET A 587 -15.14 11.94 11.09
C MET A 587 -14.55 10.88 11.99
N LEU A 588 -15.37 10.28 12.86
CA LEU A 588 -14.95 9.26 13.80
C LEU A 588 -15.61 7.91 13.50
N ASN A 589 -14.91 6.84 13.80
CA ASN A 589 -15.50 5.52 13.90
C ASN A 589 -16.16 5.30 15.28
N LYS A 590 -16.91 4.20 15.43
CA LYS A 590 -17.63 3.83 16.68
C LYS A 590 -16.74 3.69 17.92
N HIS A 591 -15.43 3.65 17.77
CA HIS A 591 -14.45 3.55 18.85
C HIS A 591 -13.74 4.89 19.14
N GLY A 592 -14.16 5.99 18.48
CA GLY A 592 -13.57 7.31 18.64
C GLY A 592 -12.23 7.51 17.89
N GLY A 593 -11.85 6.60 17.01
CA GLY A 593 -10.71 6.79 16.11
C GLY A 593 -11.07 7.69 14.92
N ILE A 594 -10.11 8.50 14.46
CA ILE A 594 -10.31 9.40 13.32
C ILE A 594 -10.28 8.56 12.03
N GLU A 595 -11.37 8.62 11.26
CA GLU A 595 -11.47 8.03 9.92
C GLU A 595 -11.01 9.01 8.84
N ALA A 596 -11.41 10.27 8.95
CA ALA A 596 -11.03 11.33 8.01
C ALA A 596 -11.16 12.70 8.64
N THR A 597 -10.55 13.70 7.97
CA THR A 597 -10.78 15.12 8.24
C THR A 597 -11.46 15.76 7.04
N CYS A 598 -12.32 16.73 7.25
CA CYS A 598 -13.00 17.41 6.17
C CYS A 598 -13.37 18.86 6.52
N THR A 599 -13.55 19.66 5.49
CA THR A 599 -14.28 20.92 5.57
C THR A 599 -15.72 20.66 5.13
N ILE A 600 -16.69 20.97 5.98
CA ILE A 600 -18.12 20.85 5.67
C ILE A 600 -18.77 22.22 5.63
N ILE A 601 -19.67 22.44 4.68
CA ILE A 601 -20.35 23.70 4.45
C ILE A 601 -21.83 23.43 4.32
N SER A 602 -22.67 24.13 5.12
CA SER A 602 -24.12 24.15 4.95
C SER A 602 -24.51 25.00 3.75
N ILE A 603 -25.26 24.44 2.81
CA ILE A 603 -25.76 25.13 1.64
C ILE A 603 -27.28 25.01 1.53
N ALA A 604 -27.94 25.99 0.91
CA ALA A 604 -29.38 26.00 0.66
C ALA A 604 -29.70 25.58 -0.76
N HIS A 605 -30.92 25.10 -0.99
CA HIS A 605 -31.43 24.72 -2.31
C HIS A 605 -31.23 25.86 -3.34
N GLY A 606 -30.75 25.50 -4.53
CA GLY A 606 -30.54 26.44 -5.62
C GLY A 606 -29.39 27.43 -5.43
N SER A 607 -28.61 27.31 -4.34
CA SER A 607 -27.51 28.23 -4.04
C SER A 607 -26.33 28.13 -4.99
N GLY A 608 -26.10 26.94 -5.60
CA GLY A 608 -24.94 26.65 -6.43
C GLY A 608 -25.22 26.57 -7.94
N GLY A 609 -26.47 26.63 -8.36
CA GLY A 609 -26.81 26.52 -9.77
C GLY A 609 -26.26 25.23 -10.40
N VAL A 610 -25.38 25.37 -11.40
CA VAL A 610 -24.75 24.23 -12.08
C VAL A 610 -23.65 23.54 -11.25
N LEU A 611 -23.23 24.14 -10.13
CA LEU A 611 -22.24 23.53 -9.24
C LEU A 611 -22.85 22.48 -8.33
N ASP A 612 -24.12 22.61 -7.98
CA ASP A 612 -24.76 21.74 -6.99
C ASP A 612 -25.69 20.74 -7.68
N PRO A 613 -25.79 19.50 -7.19
CA PRO A 613 -26.80 18.58 -7.64
C PRO A 613 -28.20 19.08 -7.29
N VAL A 614 -29.22 18.57 -7.95
CA VAL A 614 -30.61 18.93 -7.64
C VAL A 614 -30.99 18.36 -6.28
N PHE A 615 -31.31 19.25 -5.32
CA PHE A 615 -31.80 18.89 -3.99
C PHE A 615 -32.84 19.92 -3.50
N LYS A 616 -33.65 19.54 -2.52
CA LYS A 616 -34.59 20.42 -1.83
C LYS A 616 -34.12 20.67 -0.40
N GLY A 617 -34.31 21.92 0.08
CA GLY A 617 -33.97 22.31 1.44
C GLY A 617 -32.47 22.56 1.63
N LYS A 618 -31.90 21.93 2.63
CA LYS A 618 -30.48 22.05 3.03
C LYS A 618 -29.66 20.89 2.50
N ALA A 619 -28.41 21.16 2.16
CA ALA A 619 -27.41 20.12 1.89
C ALA A 619 -26.09 20.44 2.58
N MET A 620 -25.22 19.47 2.70
CA MET A 620 -23.86 19.62 3.19
C MET A 620 -22.88 19.37 2.06
N TYR A 621 -22.06 20.35 1.75
CA TYR A 621 -20.92 20.23 0.85
C TYR A 621 -19.68 19.86 1.65
N ILE A 622 -19.08 18.71 1.35
CA ILE A 622 -17.97 18.13 2.10
C ILE A 622 -16.75 18.11 1.20
N VAL A 623 -15.64 18.70 1.67
CA VAL A 623 -14.34 18.71 0.98
C VAL A 623 -13.33 18.01 1.86
N SER A 624 -12.57 17.06 1.30
CA SER A 624 -11.58 16.30 2.05
C SER A 624 -10.38 15.92 1.18
N ASP A 625 -9.42 15.19 1.73
CA ASP A 625 -8.24 14.74 0.99
C ASP A 625 -8.61 13.78 -0.14
N GLY A 626 -8.03 13.97 -1.31
CA GLY A 626 -8.21 13.09 -2.47
C GLY A 626 -7.68 11.68 -2.27
N ALA A 627 -6.63 11.53 -1.48
CA ALA A 627 -6.05 10.23 -1.12
C ALA A 627 -7.03 9.35 -0.34
N THR A 628 -7.92 9.96 0.44
CA THR A 628 -8.91 9.26 1.27
C THR A 628 -10.31 9.23 0.66
N ARG A 629 -10.49 9.68 -0.59
CA ARG A 629 -11.79 9.78 -1.28
C ARG A 629 -12.64 8.54 -1.11
N TYR A 630 -12.09 7.39 -1.46
CA TYR A 630 -12.83 6.15 -1.46
C TYR A 630 -13.12 5.63 -0.04
N HIS A 631 -12.16 5.79 0.85
CA HIS A 631 -12.31 5.48 2.27
C HIS A 631 -13.46 6.28 2.90
N ILE A 632 -13.51 7.58 2.67
CA ILE A 632 -14.59 8.48 3.17
C ILE A 632 -15.92 8.11 2.57
N TRP A 633 -15.99 7.89 1.26
CA TRP A 633 -17.20 7.46 0.57
C TRP A 633 -17.82 6.22 1.22
N VAL A 634 -17.00 5.20 1.45
CA VAL A 634 -17.44 3.95 2.09
C VAL A 634 -17.89 4.19 3.52
N HIS A 635 -17.13 4.97 4.29
CA HIS A 635 -17.44 5.28 5.69
C HIS A 635 -18.80 5.99 5.82
N ILE A 636 -19.05 7.03 5.02
CA ILE A 636 -20.32 7.78 5.04
C ILE A 636 -21.48 6.86 4.63
N ARG A 637 -21.34 6.09 3.54
CA ARG A 637 -22.37 5.15 3.08
C ARG A 637 -22.72 4.10 4.14
N LYS A 638 -21.71 3.55 4.81
CA LYS A 638 -21.91 2.57 5.89
C LYS A 638 -22.76 3.17 7.01
N ILE A 639 -22.44 4.39 7.47
CA ILE A 639 -23.18 5.07 8.53
C ILE A 639 -24.61 5.42 8.09
N ILE A 640 -24.81 5.93 6.88
CA ILE A 640 -26.14 6.21 6.34
C ILE A 640 -27.01 4.95 6.42
N LYS A 641 -26.47 3.81 6.01
CA LYS A 641 -27.18 2.54 6.03
C LYS A 641 -27.44 2.01 7.44
N GLU A 642 -26.40 1.98 8.30
CA GLU A 642 -26.50 1.47 9.68
C GLU A 642 -27.51 2.28 10.53
N LYS A 643 -27.61 3.58 10.29
CA LYS A 643 -28.51 4.50 11.02
C LYS A 643 -29.82 4.76 10.30
N ASN A 644 -29.99 4.21 9.11
CA ASN A 644 -31.17 4.42 8.27
C ASN A 644 -31.52 5.90 8.02
N PHE A 645 -30.50 6.75 7.86
CA PHE A 645 -30.72 8.16 7.57
C PHE A 645 -31.32 8.38 6.19
N GLN A 646 -32.36 9.21 6.12
CA GLN A 646 -33.01 9.60 4.85
C GLN A 646 -32.19 10.69 4.16
N VAL A 647 -31.03 10.31 3.65
CA VAL A 647 -30.06 11.16 2.93
C VAL A 647 -29.46 10.41 1.76
N THR A 648 -29.02 11.17 0.74
CA THR A 648 -28.24 10.67 -0.40
C THR A 648 -26.86 11.31 -0.39
N LEU A 649 -25.85 10.53 -0.77
CA LEU A 649 -24.46 10.98 -0.92
C LEU A 649 -24.11 11.01 -2.41
N HIS A 650 -23.64 12.16 -2.90
CA HIS A 650 -23.19 12.37 -4.27
C HIS A 650 -21.70 12.69 -4.29
N ASP A 651 -20.93 11.97 -5.09
CA ASP A 651 -19.53 12.26 -5.35
C ASP A 651 -19.41 13.15 -6.60
N VAL A 652 -18.94 14.37 -6.41
CA VAL A 652 -18.75 15.37 -7.46
C VAL A 652 -17.28 15.72 -7.68
N THR A 653 -16.39 14.88 -7.19
CA THR A 653 -14.94 15.11 -7.23
C THR A 653 -14.45 15.43 -8.64
N ASP A 654 -14.90 14.66 -9.63
CA ASP A 654 -14.46 14.78 -11.01
C ASP A 654 -15.26 15.85 -11.81
N GLN A 655 -16.21 16.54 -11.18
CA GLN A 655 -17.03 17.60 -11.80
C GLN A 655 -16.60 18.99 -11.41
N ILE A 656 -15.86 19.14 -10.30
CA ILE A 656 -15.47 20.43 -9.71
C ILE A 656 -13.96 20.46 -9.53
N CYS A 657 -13.30 21.46 -10.11
CA CYS A 657 -11.91 21.80 -9.84
C CYS A 657 -11.81 22.71 -8.61
N VAL A 658 -10.66 22.70 -7.93
CA VAL A 658 -10.37 23.60 -6.82
C VAL A 658 -9.08 24.36 -7.10
N LEU A 659 -9.20 25.67 -7.26
CA LEU A 659 -8.08 26.61 -7.40
C LEU A 659 -7.93 27.38 -6.08
N SER A 660 -6.78 27.22 -5.43
CA SER A 660 -6.54 27.87 -4.14
C SER A 660 -5.55 29.01 -4.31
N ILE A 661 -6.03 30.23 -4.09
CA ILE A 661 -5.22 31.45 -4.12
C ILE A 661 -4.90 31.87 -2.68
N GLN A 662 -3.62 31.96 -2.33
CA GLN A 662 -3.15 32.16 -0.97
C GLN A 662 -2.08 33.27 -0.94
N GLY A 663 -2.02 34.02 0.16
CA GLY A 663 -1.06 35.10 0.38
C GLY A 663 -1.70 36.46 0.53
N PRO A 664 -0.94 37.51 1.00
CA PRO A 664 -1.48 38.84 1.33
C PRO A 664 -2.17 39.55 0.15
N ASN A 665 -1.75 39.30 -1.08
CA ASN A 665 -2.34 39.88 -2.28
C ASN A 665 -3.53 39.07 -2.85
N SER A 666 -3.88 37.93 -2.28
CA SER A 666 -4.95 37.05 -2.80
C SER A 666 -6.30 37.74 -2.94
N ARG A 667 -6.66 38.55 -1.95
CA ARG A 667 -7.90 39.36 -1.99
C ARG A 667 -7.92 40.35 -3.14
N LYS A 668 -6.85 41.13 -3.31
CA LYS A 668 -6.74 42.14 -4.38
C LYS A 668 -6.89 41.49 -5.77
N ILE A 669 -6.30 40.31 -5.96
CA ILE A 669 -6.41 39.58 -7.20
C ILE A 669 -7.86 39.13 -7.43
N LEU A 670 -8.50 38.58 -6.41
CA LEU A 670 -9.87 38.08 -6.53
C LEU A 670 -10.87 39.19 -6.74
N GLU A 671 -10.76 40.31 -6.01
CA GLU A 671 -11.58 41.53 -6.18
C GLU A 671 -11.43 42.11 -7.60
N ASN A 672 -10.20 42.10 -8.13
CA ASN A 672 -9.93 42.60 -9.50
C ASN A 672 -10.60 41.75 -10.59
N VAL A 673 -10.63 40.43 -10.44
CA VAL A 673 -11.25 39.54 -11.46
C VAL A 673 -12.75 39.44 -11.30
N ALA A 674 -13.26 39.55 -10.09
CA ALA A 674 -14.68 39.47 -9.79
C ALA A 674 -15.41 40.84 -9.93
N ASN A 675 -14.65 41.92 -9.94
CA ASN A 675 -15.16 43.30 -9.86
C ASN A 675 -16.14 43.52 -8.71
N ILE A 676 -15.82 42.93 -7.55
CA ILE A 676 -16.61 43.05 -6.31
C ILE A 676 -15.69 43.27 -5.12
N HIS A 677 -16.16 43.93 -4.08
CA HIS A 677 -15.42 44.11 -2.84
C HIS A 677 -15.61 42.90 -1.91
N MET A 678 -14.50 42.33 -1.42
CA MET A 678 -14.48 41.16 -0.54
C MET A 678 -13.81 41.46 0.80
N SER A 679 -14.49 42.24 1.63
CA SER A 679 -14.00 42.58 2.97
C SER A 679 -14.13 41.38 3.95
N ASN A 680 -13.68 41.57 5.18
CA ASN A 680 -13.88 40.59 6.25
C ASN A 680 -15.35 40.46 6.66
N GLU A 681 -16.13 41.50 6.45
CA GLU A 681 -17.57 41.58 6.76
C GLU A 681 -18.39 40.88 5.67
N THR A 682 -18.04 41.08 4.39
CA THR A 682 -18.76 40.47 3.25
C THR A 682 -18.46 39.01 3.10
N LEU A 683 -17.23 38.59 3.34
CA LEU A 683 -16.81 37.15 3.34
C LEU A 683 -15.94 36.87 4.56
N PRO A 684 -16.54 36.58 5.73
CA PRO A 684 -15.80 36.26 6.94
C PRO A 684 -14.98 34.96 6.80
N PHE A 685 -13.96 34.77 7.64
CA PHE A 685 -13.19 33.50 7.67
C PHE A 685 -14.11 32.32 7.97
N MET A 686 -13.92 31.23 7.31
CA MET A 686 -14.77 30.03 7.34
C MET A 686 -16.21 30.29 6.84
N TYR A 687 -16.34 31.13 5.82
CA TYR A 687 -17.60 31.29 5.08
C TYR A 687 -17.36 31.10 3.59
N SER A 688 -18.42 30.75 2.89
CA SER A 688 -18.46 30.71 1.44
C SER A 688 -19.45 31.69 0.85
N CYS A 689 -19.23 32.06 -0.40
CA CYS A 689 -20.21 32.82 -1.22
C CYS A 689 -20.13 32.32 -2.67
N LEU A 690 -21.12 32.65 -3.46
CA LEU A 690 -21.12 32.46 -4.91
C LEU A 690 -20.80 33.80 -5.58
N ILE A 691 -19.88 33.75 -6.53
CA ILE A 691 -19.53 34.90 -7.35
C ILE A 691 -19.60 34.54 -8.83
N ASN A 692 -19.79 35.52 -9.68
CA ASN A 692 -19.70 35.33 -11.12
C ASN A 692 -18.33 35.80 -11.60
N LEU A 693 -17.57 34.89 -12.19
CA LEU A 693 -16.28 35.13 -12.85
C LEU A 693 -16.42 34.93 -14.34
N ASN A 694 -16.47 35.99 -15.09
CA ASN A 694 -16.60 35.96 -16.56
C ASN A 694 -17.72 35.02 -17.03
N GLY A 695 -18.93 35.20 -16.50
CA GLY A 695 -20.09 34.38 -16.85
C GLY A 695 -20.15 33.00 -16.19
N THR A 696 -19.17 32.64 -15.35
CA THR A 696 -19.11 31.37 -14.64
C THR A 696 -19.42 31.55 -13.16
N LEU A 697 -20.42 30.83 -12.67
CA LEU A 697 -20.73 30.79 -11.24
C LEU A 697 -19.68 29.94 -10.51
N VAL A 698 -19.00 30.52 -9.53
CA VAL A 698 -17.91 29.91 -8.76
C VAL A 698 -18.23 30.02 -7.27
N ARG A 699 -18.07 28.93 -6.53
CA ARG A 699 -18.13 28.96 -5.06
C ARG A 699 -16.77 29.35 -4.49
N VAL A 700 -16.71 30.44 -3.79
CA VAL A 700 -15.51 30.90 -3.08
C VAL A 700 -15.65 30.57 -1.62
N ILE A 701 -14.63 29.91 -1.04
CA ILE A 701 -14.56 29.59 0.37
C ILE A 701 -13.36 30.33 0.95
N ARG A 702 -13.56 31.15 1.96
CA ARG A 702 -12.46 31.81 2.66
C ARG A 702 -11.86 30.86 3.69
N VAL A 703 -10.80 30.17 3.28
CA VAL A 703 -10.11 29.15 4.08
C VAL A 703 -8.62 29.19 3.77
N SER A 704 -7.79 28.78 4.72
CA SER A 704 -6.35 28.70 4.54
C SER A 704 -5.76 27.52 5.30
N PHE A 705 -4.98 26.70 4.60
CA PHE A 705 -4.14 25.67 5.20
C PHE A 705 -2.69 26.13 5.41
N VAL A 706 -2.29 27.21 4.78
CA VAL A 706 -0.93 27.77 4.83
C VAL A 706 -0.78 28.89 5.87
N GLY A 707 -1.87 29.32 6.50
CA GLY A 707 -1.86 30.33 7.55
C GLY A 707 -1.78 31.78 7.04
N GLU A 708 -1.94 32.00 5.74
CA GLU A 708 -2.06 33.33 5.13
C GLU A 708 -3.53 33.61 4.73
N LEU A 709 -3.81 34.85 4.34
CA LEU A 709 -5.08 35.17 3.71
C LEU A 709 -5.27 34.32 2.47
N GLY A 710 -6.42 33.65 2.33
CA GLY A 710 -6.62 32.75 1.22
C GLY A 710 -8.06 32.43 0.91
N PHE A 711 -8.26 31.96 -0.32
CA PHE A 711 -9.55 31.60 -0.87
C PHE A 711 -9.42 30.32 -1.72
N GLU A 712 -10.34 29.41 -1.56
CA GLU A 712 -10.52 28.26 -2.47
C GLU A 712 -11.69 28.58 -3.41
N LEU A 713 -11.43 28.46 -4.72
CA LEU A 713 -12.41 28.64 -5.78
C LEU A 713 -12.81 27.26 -6.30
N HIS A 714 -14.05 26.89 -6.06
CA HIS A 714 -14.65 25.66 -6.56
C HIS A 714 -15.35 25.96 -7.89
N VAL A 715 -14.78 25.45 -8.96
CA VAL A 715 -15.10 25.83 -10.35
C VAL A 715 -15.62 24.61 -11.11
N PRO A 716 -16.69 24.70 -11.92
CA PRO A 716 -17.07 23.62 -12.83
C PRO A 716 -15.91 23.19 -13.73
N ILE A 717 -15.68 21.88 -13.88
CA ILE A 717 -14.49 21.34 -14.55
C ILE A 717 -14.29 21.90 -15.96
N ASN A 718 -15.39 22.08 -16.73
CA ASN A 718 -15.37 22.60 -18.08
C ASN A 718 -15.00 24.10 -18.19
N ARG A 719 -14.98 24.82 -17.08
CA ARG A 719 -14.61 26.24 -16.96
C ARG A 719 -13.29 26.46 -16.22
N CYS A 720 -12.68 25.39 -15.74
CA CYS A 720 -11.49 25.48 -14.89
C CYS A 720 -10.34 26.19 -15.59
N LYS A 721 -10.09 25.91 -16.87
CA LYS A 721 -9.01 26.51 -17.65
C LYS A 721 -9.20 28.03 -17.84
N ASP A 722 -10.44 28.48 -18.11
CA ASP A 722 -10.75 29.88 -18.30
C ASP A 722 -10.51 30.66 -17.00
N ILE A 723 -10.96 30.11 -15.88
CA ILE A 723 -10.77 30.75 -14.55
C ILE A 723 -9.30 30.74 -14.14
N TYR A 724 -8.58 29.65 -14.40
CA TYR A 724 -7.14 29.58 -14.18
C TYR A 724 -6.40 30.69 -14.95
N GLN A 725 -6.70 30.86 -16.24
CA GLN A 725 -6.08 31.90 -17.06
C GLN A 725 -6.40 33.30 -16.55
N LEU A 726 -7.66 33.55 -16.21
CA LEU A 726 -8.12 34.82 -15.65
C LEU A 726 -7.36 35.18 -14.35
N LEU A 727 -7.20 34.21 -13.44
CA LEU A 727 -6.47 34.41 -12.20
C LEU A 727 -4.97 34.62 -12.44
N THR A 728 -4.35 33.85 -13.34
CA THR A 728 -2.93 33.97 -13.62
C THR A 728 -2.59 35.32 -14.28
N ASP A 729 -3.40 35.77 -15.23
CA ASP A 729 -3.19 37.07 -15.91
C ASP A 729 -3.37 38.24 -14.93
N SER A 730 -4.43 38.22 -14.10
CA SER A 730 -4.63 39.24 -13.07
C SER A 730 -3.52 39.19 -12.01
N GLY A 731 -3.05 38.00 -11.66
CA GLY A 731 -2.07 37.78 -10.60
C GLY A 731 -0.67 38.32 -10.94
N LYS A 732 -0.30 38.40 -12.22
CA LYS A 732 1.02 38.86 -12.67
C LYS A 732 1.42 40.21 -12.07
N LYS A 733 0.53 41.20 -12.08
CA LYS A 733 0.79 42.55 -11.53
C LYS A 733 0.96 42.57 -10.02
N TYR A 734 0.53 41.52 -9.31
CA TYR A 734 0.65 41.36 -7.86
C TYR A 734 1.76 40.38 -7.45
N GLY A 735 2.60 39.93 -8.42
CA GLY A 735 3.69 39.01 -8.17
C GLY A 735 3.24 37.59 -7.86
N MET A 736 2.05 37.18 -8.29
CA MET A 736 1.54 35.83 -8.05
C MET A 736 2.38 34.79 -8.80
N ARG A 737 2.70 33.68 -8.10
CA ARG A 737 3.38 32.51 -8.66
C ARG A 737 2.50 31.26 -8.58
N LEU A 738 2.74 30.32 -9.47
CA LEU A 738 2.27 28.96 -9.29
C LEU A 738 3.09 28.29 -8.19
N SER A 739 2.47 27.42 -7.42
CA SER A 739 3.13 26.73 -6.31
C SER A 739 2.61 25.32 -6.16
N GLY A 740 3.49 24.39 -5.76
CA GLY A 740 3.21 22.97 -5.64
C GLY A 740 2.94 22.50 -4.21
N TYR A 741 2.58 21.23 -4.09
CA TYR A 741 2.23 20.62 -2.82
C TYR A 741 3.38 20.57 -1.81
N ARG A 742 4.65 20.60 -2.24
CA ARG A 742 5.80 20.64 -1.31
C ARG A 742 5.85 21.96 -0.54
N ALA A 743 5.67 23.07 -1.23
CA ALA A 743 5.57 24.38 -0.59
C ALA A 743 4.32 24.47 0.32
N LEU A 744 3.18 23.93 -0.12
CA LEU A 744 1.95 23.88 0.70
C LEU A 744 2.18 23.08 1.98
N HIS A 745 2.85 21.92 1.92
CA HIS A 745 3.15 21.09 3.10
C HIS A 745 4.10 21.80 4.07
N SER A 746 5.15 22.44 3.55
CA SER A 746 6.10 23.24 4.35
C SER A 746 5.38 24.36 5.09
N LEU A 747 4.59 25.17 4.37
CA LEU A 747 3.82 26.27 4.92
C LEU A 747 2.79 25.82 5.97
N SER A 748 2.14 24.68 5.74
CA SER A 748 1.17 24.12 6.68
C SER A 748 1.83 23.60 7.95
N SER A 749 3.02 22.99 7.84
CA SER A 749 3.81 22.51 8.98
C SER A 749 4.32 23.67 9.82
N GLU A 750 4.79 24.74 9.20
CA GLU A 750 5.27 25.96 9.85
C GLU A 750 4.18 26.61 10.73
N LYS A 751 2.91 26.56 10.29
CA LYS A 751 1.76 27.08 11.05
C LYS A 751 1.08 26.04 11.94
N ALA A 752 1.70 24.86 12.14
CA ALA A 752 1.14 23.73 12.89
C ALA A 752 -0.27 23.28 12.42
N ARG A 753 -0.56 23.46 11.12
CA ARG A 753 -1.84 23.14 10.48
C ARG A 753 -1.76 21.96 9.51
N GLY A 754 -0.71 21.15 9.60
CA GLY A 754 -0.49 20.02 8.68
C GLY A 754 -1.60 18.97 8.76
N LYS A 755 -2.12 18.56 7.61
CA LYS A 755 -3.02 17.40 7.49
C LYS A 755 -2.36 16.12 8.05
N SER A 756 -1.05 16.00 7.93
CA SER A 756 -0.24 14.89 8.45
C SER A 756 -0.19 14.79 9.96
N CYS A 757 -0.40 15.88 10.70
CA CYS A 757 -0.42 15.84 12.17
C CYS A 757 -1.56 14.96 12.74
N LEU A 758 -2.64 14.75 11.98
CA LEU A 758 -3.73 13.87 12.40
C LEU A 758 -3.50 12.41 11.99
N GLN A 759 -2.72 12.16 10.95
CA GLN A 759 -2.34 10.81 10.52
C GLN A 759 -1.27 10.18 11.40
N GLY A 760 -0.41 11.00 12.03
CA GLY A 760 0.69 10.56 12.90
C GLY A 760 0.40 10.60 14.41
N ILE A 761 -0.78 11.04 14.86
CA ILE A 761 -1.10 11.02 16.29
C ILE A 761 -1.46 9.59 16.71
N PRO A 762 -0.65 8.94 17.59
CA PRO A 762 -1.03 7.66 18.16
C PRO A 762 -2.41 7.75 18.80
N ARG A 763 -3.27 6.76 18.58
CA ARG A 763 -4.67 6.72 19.08
C ARG A 763 -4.84 7.03 20.58
N ARG A 764 -3.82 6.79 21.40
CA ARG A 764 -3.80 7.17 22.82
C ARG A 764 -3.85 8.68 23.05
N PHE A 765 -3.17 9.48 22.21
CA PHE A 765 -3.18 10.95 22.35
C PHE A 765 -4.48 11.59 21.89
N ALA A 766 -5.13 11.05 20.86
CA ALA A 766 -6.44 11.50 20.41
C ALA A 766 -7.52 11.33 21.51
N ARG A 767 -7.51 10.18 22.22
CA ARG A 767 -8.44 9.92 23.33
C ARG A 767 -8.29 10.93 24.49
N THR A 768 -7.08 11.35 24.83
CA THR A 768 -6.82 12.21 25.98
C THR A 768 -7.08 13.69 25.67
N LYS A 769 -6.77 14.16 24.46
CA LYS A 769 -7.01 15.55 24.05
C LYS A 769 -8.47 15.85 23.69
N ILE A 770 -9.20 14.88 23.13
CA ILE A 770 -10.61 15.07 22.76
C ILE A 770 -11.51 15.16 23.99
N ARG A 771 -11.17 14.52 25.12
CA ARG A 771 -11.98 14.62 26.36
C ARG A 771 -11.80 15.93 27.14
N HIS A 772 -10.75 16.69 26.94
CA HIS A 772 -10.46 17.83 27.81
C HIS A 772 -10.32 19.22 27.16
N LYS A 773 -10.34 19.38 25.83
CA LYS A 773 -10.32 20.73 25.23
C LYS A 773 -10.86 20.74 23.78
N THR A 774 -12.16 20.87 23.64
CA THR A 774 -12.82 21.25 22.37
C THR A 774 -12.52 22.70 21.96
N VAL A 775 -11.78 23.46 22.74
CA VAL A 775 -11.63 24.92 22.59
C VAL A 775 -10.23 25.36 22.10
N SER A 776 -9.20 24.54 22.22
CA SER A 776 -7.80 25.00 22.04
C SER A 776 -7.13 24.67 20.70
N ILE A 777 -7.73 23.86 19.84
CA ILE A 777 -7.13 23.51 18.52
C ILE A 777 -7.63 24.44 17.39
N MET A 778 -8.68 25.20 17.64
CA MET A 778 -9.27 26.13 16.66
C MET A 778 -9.13 27.60 17.01
N GLY A 779 -8.45 27.94 18.06
CA GLY A 779 -8.31 29.30 18.53
C GLY A 779 -6.89 29.85 18.37
N LEU A 780 -6.36 29.92 17.14
CA LEU A 780 -5.29 30.84 16.75
C LEU A 780 -5.33 31.05 15.24
#